data_6629b5544c890710c18b8fe23e3a4546
#
_entry.id   6629b5544c890710c18b8fe23e3a4546
#
_cell.length_a   1.000
_cell.length_b   1.000
_cell.length_c   1.000
_cell.angle_alpha   90.00
_cell.angle_beta   90.00
_cell.angle_gamma   90.00
#
_symmetry.space_group_name_H-M   'P 1'
#
loop_
_entity.id
_entity.type
_entity.pdbx_description
1 polymer ?
#
loop_
_entity_poly.entity_id
_entity_poly.type
_entity_poly.pdbx_seq_one_letter_code
_entity_poly.pdbx_strand_id
1 'polypeptide(L)'
;MTTESVPAFAARHIGPNRDARARMLDAVGYDSLEALADAALPSRIRAEDRLAVPAADSEVAVLDELREIASQNTLVTSMIGLGYYGTHTPSVIQRGILENPSWYTAYTPYQPEISQGRLEALLNFQTMVADLTGLPVAGASLLDEATAAAEAMTLLRRSVRGSDDAVFLVEEHAFPQTLAVMATRARPLGIEILTADLCEVGTADQLTAAAGGRKVYGVLAQYPGGDGEVRDLRPLTAAAHEAGALMAVAADLLALTVLTPPGEWGADVVVGSTQRFGVPMGFGGPHAGYIAVTDALARQLPGRLVGVSVDSVGQPAYRLALQTREQHIRREKATSNICTAQVLLAVMASMYAVYHGPDGLAEIARRAHRHARAIAAALSAAGLTVPTRSFVDTIRVSVPGRAAEIVAAALEQRICLWQVDADTVQLSTDELTTGDQVATLLGVFGAAAVEVGDEPSWPQWAARTSSYLTHPVFASHHSETAMLRYQHRLAQQDYALDRGMIPLGSCTMKLNAATEMAPVTWPEFNSLHPFVPAHLSAGSRRIVEELSGWLCEITGYAAVSLQPNAGSQGELSGLLAIAAYHESRGEGHRRVCLIPASAHGTNAASAVMAGMRVVVVKTAPGGDIDMADLTARITEHADHLAAVMVTYPSTHGVFEETIADLCAQVHDAGGQVYVDGANLNALVGLAQPGRFGSDVSHLNLHKTFCIPHGGGGPGVGPVGVRAHLAPFLPNHPLASECGPSTGVGPVAAAPYGSASILPISWAYVRLMGGAGLTLATQVAILNANYVARRLAPYYPVLYTGPNGLVAHECILDVREITKDTGVSVDDVAKRLIDYGFHAPTMSFPVAGTLMVEPTESEDLAELDRFIDAMIAIRAEIDEVGRGDVAVADSVLRHAPHTAVSLAGEWDHPYTREQAAFPASVDRRSKYWPPVGRIDGAYGDRHLVCACPPPEAFES
;
A
#
# COMPACT_ATOMS: atom_id res chain seq x y z
N MET A 1 -29.43 30.55 -16.98
CA MET A 1 -28.70 29.38 -16.46
C MET A 1 -28.62 28.41 -17.62
N THR A 2 -27.43 28.26 -18.21
CA THR A 2 -27.18 27.23 -19.20
C THR A 2 -27.18 25.90 -18.46
N THR A 3 -28.14 25.04 -18.78
CA THR A 3 -28.11 23.63 -18.32
C THR A 3 -26.91 22.94 -18.93
N GLU A 4 -25.74 23.03 -18.28
CA GLU A 4 -24.65 22.13 -18.60
C GLU A 4 -25.14 20.70 -18.36
N SER A 5 -25.16 19.89 -19.40
CA SER A 5 -25.50 18.48 -19.27
C SER A 5 -24.47 17.79 -18.40
N VAL A 6 -24.92 17.00 -17.42
CA VAL A 6 -24.00 16.11 -16.65
C VAL A 6 -23.22 15.25 -17.66
N PRO A 7 -21.88 15.16 -17.54
CA PRO A 7 -21.10 14.31 -18.44
C PRO A 7 -21.65 12.88 -18.46
N ALA A 8 -21.62 12.23 -19.63
CA ALA A 8 -22.23 10.91 -19.79
C ALA A 8 -21.66 9.85 -18.83
N PHE A 9 -20.33 9.88 -18.57
CA PHE A 9 -19.69 8.95 -17.64
C PHE A 9 -20.06 9.26 -16.18
N ALA A 10 -20.15 10.53 -15.78
CA ALA A 10 -20.55 10.89 -14.42
C ALA A 10 -21.94 10.33 -14.05
N ALA A 11 -22.87 10.25 -15.01
CA ALA A 11 -24.16 9.62 -14.79
C ALA A 11 -24.11 8.09 -14.61
N ARG A 12 -22.99 7.45 -14.94
CA ARG A 12 -22.74 6.01 -14.71
C ARG A 12 -21.92 5.74 -13.45
N HIS A 13 -21.02 6.66 -13.10
CA HIS A 13 -20.20 6.59 -11.90
C HIS A 13 -21.00 6.93 -10.65
N ILE A 14 -21.80 8.01 -10.70
CA ILE A 14 -22.61 8.51 -9.57
C ILE A 14 -23.88 7.68 -9.46
N GLY A 15 -24.03 6.95 -8.34
CA GLY A 15 -25.11 6.01 -8.09
C GLY A 15 -26.52 6.65 -8.08
N PRO A 16 -26.80 7.67 -7.23
CA PRO A 16 -28.11 8.31 -7.22
C PRO A 16 -28.38 9.09 -8.49
N ASN A 17 -29.38 8.70 -9.26
CA ASN A 17 -29.87 9.46 -10.42
C ASN A 17 -30.59 10.75 -9.97
N ARG A 18 -31.04 11.57 -10.92
CA ARG A 18 -31.68 12.88 -10.65
C ARG A 18 -32.88 12.74 -9.71
N ASP A 19 -33.74 11.75 -9.93
CA ASP A 19 -34.97 11.58 -9.13
C ASP A 19 -34.64 11.03 -7.72
N ALA A 20 -33.64 10.15 -7.61
CA ALA A 20 -33.11 9.68 -6.34
C ALA A 20 -32.54 10.85 -5.54
N ARG A 21 -31.67 11.70 -6.14
CA ARG A 21 -31.11 12.89 -5.47
C ARG A 21 -32.20 13.84 -4.99
N ALA A 22 -33.26 14.05 -5.79
CA ALA A 22 -34.39 14.91 -5.37
C ALA A 22 -35.09 14.36 -4.12
N ARG A 23 -35.35 13.03 -4.06
CA ARG A 23 -35.94 12.38 -2.87
C ARG A 23 -35.02 12.45 -1.65
N MET A 24 -33.72 12.27 -1.85
CA MET A 24 -32.74 12.34 -0.78
C MET A 24 -32.60 13.77 -0.23
N LEU A 25 -32.57 14.78 -1.10
CA LEU A 25 -32.55 16.19 -0.71
C LEU A 25 -33.80 16.56 0.10
N ASP A 26 -34.98 16.12 -0.31
CA ASP A 26 -36.23 16.32 0.45
C ASP A 26 -36.13 15.70 1.85
N ALA A 27 -35.61 14.49 1.98
CA ALA A 27 -35.39 13.79 3.25
C ALA A 27 -34.39 14.51 4.18
N VAL A 28 -33.36 15.15 3.60
CA VAL A 28 -32.35 15.93 4.36
C VAL A 28 -32.86 17.36 4.66
N GLY A 29 -33.79 17.87 3.84
CA GLY A 29 -34.44 19.18 4.02
C GLY A 29 -33.78 20.33 3.27
N TYR A 30 -33.25 20.07 2.07
CA TYR A 30 -32.60 21.06 1.20
C TYR A 30 -33.17 21.03 -0.22
N ASP A 31 -33.22 22.18 -0.90
CA ASP A 31 -33.79 22.32 -2.23
C ASP A 31 -32.83 21.96 -3.37
N SER A 32 -31.50 21.97 -3.09
CA SER A 32 -30.46 21.66 -4.09
C SER A 32 -29.16 21.15 -3.45
N LEU A 33 -28.31 20.54 -4.28
CA LEU A 33 -26.97 20.10 -3.86
C LEU A 33 -26.08 21.28 -3.44
N GLU A 34 -26.20 22.42 -4.14
CA GLU A 34 -25.50 23.66 -3.81
C GLU A 34 -25.90 24.15 -2.42
N ALA A 35 -27.24 24.24 -2.16
CA ALA A 35 -27.72 24.68 -0.86
C ALA A 35 -27.28 23.79 0.29
N LEU A 36 -27.24 22.47 0.07
CA LEU A 36 -26.71 21.51 1.04
C LEU A 36 -25.21 21.71 1.26
N ALA A 37 -24.42 21.82 0.18
CA ALA A 37 -22.98 22.04 0.27
C ALA A 37 -22.64 23.35 0.97
N ASP A 38 -23.35 24.44 0.64
CA ASP A 38 -23.14 25.76 1.26
C ASP A 38 -23.53 25.76 2.75
N ALA A 39 -24.50 24.93 3.15
CA ALA A 39 -24.87 24.76 4.55
C ALA A 39 -23.93 23.87 5.35
N ALA A 40 -23.22 22.95 4.69
CA ALA A 40 -22.28 22.02 5.31
C ALA A 40 -20.85 22.61 5.43
N LEU A 41 -20.38 23.36 4.41
CA LEU A 41 -19.03 23.89 4.37
C LEU A 41 -18.93 25.29 5.03
N PRO A 42 -17.84 25.57 5.78
CA PRO A 42 -17.53 26.92 6.22
C PRO A 42 -17.36 27.86 5.03
N SER A 43 -18.04 29.01 5.03
CA SER A 43 -18.01 29.97 3.92
C SER A 43 -16.60 30.50 3.61
N ARG A 44 -15.73 30.61 4.62
CA ARG A 44 -14.35 31.10 4.51
C ARG A 44 -13.41 30.22 3.67
N ILE A 45 -13.74 28.94 3.49
CA ILE A 45 -12.94 28.00 2.72
C ILE A 45 -13.58 27.60 1.40
N ARG A 46 -14.81 28.06 1.13
CA ARG A 46 -15.56 27.76 -0.08
C ARG A 46 -14.80 28.27 -1.32
N ALA A 47 -14.56 27.37 -2.27
CA ALA A 47 -13.96 27.75 -3.56
C ALA A 47 -14.97 28.55 -4.40
N GLU A 48 -14.52 29.66 -4.97
CA GLU A 48 -15.33 30.53 -5.83
C GLU A 48 -15.25 30.12 -7.31
N ASP A 49 -14.10 29.61 -7.73
CA ASP A 49 -13.79 29.23 -9.10
C ASP A 49 -14.15 27.78 -9.40
N ARG A 50 -14.53 27.53 -10.65
CA ARG A 50 -14.66 26.16 -11.17
C ARG A 50 -13.27 25.53 -11.36
N LEU A 51 -13.17 24.21 -11.18
CA LEU A 51 -11.93 23.47 -11.43
C LEU A 51 -11.49 23.60 -12.89
N ALA A 52 -10.28 24.09 -13.11
CA ALA A 52 -9.66 24.24 -14.43
C ALA A 52 -8.95 22.95 -14.89
N VAL A 53 -9.60 21.80 -14.72
CA VAL A 53 -9.17 20.53 -15.29
C VAL A 53 -9.82 20.33 -16.67
N PRO A 54 -9.31 19.43 -17.53
CA PRO A 54 -9.88 19.16 -18.85
C PRO A 54 -11.38 18.86 -18.77
N ALA A 55 -12.11 19.25 -19.83
CA ALA A 55 -13.52 18.89 -19.93
C ALA A 55 -13.71 17.37 -19.97
N ALA A 56 -14.84 16.90 -19.43
CA ALA A 56 -15.20 15.49 -19.49
C ALA A 56 -15.35 15.02 -20.93
N ASP A 57 -14.94 13.77 -21.18
CA ASP A 57 -15.09 13.14 -22.48
C ASP A 57 -15.73 11.75 -22.35
N SER A 58 -16.05 11.13 -23.48
CA SER A 58 -16.63 9.79 -23.53
C SER A 58 -15.58 8.71 -23.21
N GLU A 59 -16.03 7.54 -22.76
CA GLU A 59 -15.13 6.39 -22.50
C GLU A 59 -14.29 6.04 -23.74
N VAL A 60 -14.87 6.09 -24.93
CA VAL A 60 -14.16 5.82 -26.19
C VAL A 60 -13.06 6.85 -26.43
N ALA A 61 -13.36 8.15 -26.33
CA ALA A 61 -12.39 9.20 -26.57
C ALA A 61 -11.25 9.17 -25.54
N VAL A 62 -11.54 8.91 -24.26
CA VAL A 62 -10.54 8.79 -23.20
C VAL A 62 -9.64 7.57 -23.42
N LEU A 63 -10.17 6.43 -23.82
CA LEU A 63 -9.36 5.27 -24.18
C LEU A 63 -8.51 5.51 -25.41
N ASP A 64 -9.02 6.21 -26.44
CA ASP A 64 -8.27 6.56 -27.64
C ASP A 64 -7.11 7.53 -27.28
N GLU A 65 -7.35 8.54 -26.42
CA GLU A 65 -6.32 9.44 -25.92
C GLU A 65 -5.26 8.68 -25.11
N LEU A 66 -5.66 7.76 -24.22
CA LEU A 66 -4.71 6.89 -23.50
C LEU A 66 -3.90 6.00 -24.45
N ARG A 67 -4.48 5.49 -25.54
CA ARG A 67 -3.74 4.74 -26.57
C ARG A 67 -2.73 5.62 -27.29
N GLU A 68 -3.08 6.86 -27.61
CA GLU A 68 -2.14 7.83 -28.17
C GLU A 68 -0.98 8.11 -27.20
N ILE A 69 -1.27 8.35 -25.91
CA ILE A 69 -0.25 8.54 -24.88
C ILE A 69 0.63 7.29 -24.76
N ALA A 70 0.04 6.11 -24.65
CA ALA A 70 0.75 4.84 -24.59
C ALA A 70 1.70 4.65 -25.78
N SER A 71 1.28 5.02 -26.99
CA SER A 71 2.10 4.92 -28.20
C SER A 71 3.36 5.80 -28.21
N GLN A 72 3.45 6.79 -27.30
CA GLN A 72 4.65 7.61 -27.10
C GLN A 72 5.73 6.88 -26.29
N ASN A 73 5.39 5.79 -25.64
CA ASN A 73 6.36 4.91 -24.99
C ASN A 73 6.99 3.95 -26.00
N THR A 74 8.27 3.72 -25.86
CA THR A 74 9.01 2.78 -26.71
C THR A 74 9.40 1.54 -25.91
N LEU A 75 8.73 0.43 -26.18
CA LEU A 75 9.07 -0.84 -25.56
C LEU A 75 10.39 -1.38 -26.10
N VAL A 76 11.28 -1.74 -25.21
CA VAL A 76 12.58 -2.35 -25.50
C VAL A 76 12.79 -3.56 -24.60
N THR A 77 13.65 -4.50 -24.99
CA THR A 77 14.12 -5.54 -24.09
C THR A 77 14.98 -4.89 -23.01
N SER A 78 14.52 -4.89 -21.78
CA SER A 78 15.32 -4.39 -20.66
C SER A 78 16.29 -5.45 -20.19
N MET A 79 17.56 -5.14 -20.18
CA MET A 79 18.62 -5.90 -19.53
C MET A 79 19.35 -5.04 -18.48
N ILE A 80 18.66 -4.05 -17.92
CA ILE A 80 19.20 -3.12 -16.90
C ILE A 80 19.39 -3.85 -15.56
N GLY A 81 18.44 -4.67 -15.13
CA GLY A 81 18.43 -5.29 -13.81
C GLY A 81 18.12 -4.33 -12.68
N LEU A 82 19.03 -4.16 -11.72
CA LEU A 82 18.88 -3.25 -10.58
C LEU A 82 17.57 -3.46 -9.78
N GLY A 83 17.16 -4.72 -9.62
CA GLY A 83 15.97 -5.08 -8.84
C GLY A 83 14.66 -5.08 -9.63
N TYR A 84 14.69 -4.81 -10.96
CA TYR A 84 13.54 -4.84 -11.86
C TYR A 84 13.84 -5.70 -13.08
N TYR A 85 13.01 -6.70 -13.33
CA TYR A 85 13.26 -7.72 -14.34
C TYR A 85 12.01 -8.06 -15.12
N GLY A 86 12.14 -8.41 -16.39
CA GLY A 86 11.04 -8.94 -17.18
C GLY A 86 10.52 -10.26 -16.61
N THR A 87 9.22 -10.37 -16.47
CA THR A 87 8.51 -11.57 -16.02
C THR A 87 7.22 -11.76 -16.79
N HIS A 88 6.78 -12.99 -16.95
CA HIS A 88 5.52 -13.31 -17.62
C HIS A 88 4.41 -13.48 -16.58
N THR A 89 3.41 -12.62 -16.62
CA THR A 89 2.19 -12.83 -15.83
C THR A 89 1.30 -13.88 -16.54
N PRO A 90 1.09 -15.07 -15.98
CA PRO A 90 0.17 -16.05 -16.60
C PRO A 90 -1.22 -15.44 -16.79
N SER A 91 -1.81 -15.62 -17.97
CA SER A 91 -3.10 -15.00 -18.32
C SER A 91 -4.22 -15.33 -17.33
N VAL A 92 -4.21 -16.54 -16.77
CA VAL A 92 -5.19 -16.96 -15.74
C VAL A 92 -5.02 -16.14 -14.44
N ILE A 93 -3.82 -15.70 -14.09
CA ILE A 93 -3.56 -14.85 -12.93
C ILE A 93 -3.90 -13.39 -13.26
N GLN A 94 -3.51 -12.89 -14.42
CA GLN A 94 -3.83 -11.53 -14.85
C GLN A 94 -5.35 -11.31 -14.84
N ARG A 95 -6.11 -12.17 -15.50
CA ARG A 95 -7.58 -12.05 -15.58
C ARG A 95 -8.29 -12.44 -14.29
N GLY A 96 -7.77 -13.42 -13.57
CA GLY A 96 -8.38 -13.94 -12.33
C GLY A 96 -8.11 -13.08 -11.09
N ILE A 97 -7.09 -12.25 -11.09
CA ILE A 97 -6.68 -11.40 -9.94
C ILE A 97 -6.66 -9.92 -10.34
N LEU A 98 -5.75 -9.51 -11.24
CA LEU A 98 -5.51 -8.09 -11.54
C LEU A 98 -6.69 -7.42 -12.23
N GLU A 99 -7.39 -8.13 -13.12
CA GLU A 99 -8.56 -7.65 -13.87
C GLU A 99 -9.90 -8.06 -13.21
N ASN A 100 -9.89 -8.73 -12.06
CA ASN A 100 -11.09 -9.25 -11.42
C ASN A 100 -11.55 -8.34 -10.27
N PRO A 101 -12.74 -7.70 -10.36
CA PRO A 101 -13.25 -6.80 -9.33
C PRO A 101 -13.44 -7.47 -7.96
N SER A 102 -13.69 -8.77 -7.89
CA SER A 102 -13.75 -9.51 -6.61
C SER A 102 -12.43 -9.44 -5.82
N TRP A 103 -11.30 -9.17 -6.50
CA TRP A 103 -9.99 -9.02 -5.88
C TRP A 103 -9.58 -7.57 -5.70
N TYR A 104 -9.68 -6.75 -6.76
CA TYR A 104 -9.14 -5.39 -6.69
C TYR A 104 -10.06 -4.39 -5.99
N THR A 105 -11.36 -4.66 -5.86
CA THR A 105 -12.30 -3.74 -5.18
C THR A 105 -12.51 -4.02 -3.68
N ALA A 106 -11.84 -5.01 -3.12
CA ALA A 106 -11.93 -5.32 -1.70
C ALA A 106 -11.01 -4.43 -0.85
N TYR A 107 -11.28 -4.35 0.46
CA TYR A 107 -10.46 -3.59 1.40
C TYR A 107 -9.54 -4.48 2.24
N THR A 108 -8.69 -3.87 3.07
CA THR A 108 -7.88 -4.54 4.08
C THR A 108 -8.75 -5.45 4.96
N PRO A 109 -8.33 -6.70 5.23
CA PRO A 109 -9.15 -7.71 5.89
C PRO A 109 -9.27 -7.49 7.42
N TYR A 110 -9.73 -6.30 7.83
CA TYR A 110 -10.02 -6.00 9.24
C TYR A 110 -11.22 -6.78 9.79
N GLN A 111 -12.11 -7.25 8.91
CA GLN A 111 -13.20 -8.16 9.24
C GLN A 111 -12.90 -9.53 8.63
N PRO A 112 -12.18 -10.38 9.38
CA PRO A 112 -11.63 -11.61 8.82
C PRO A 112 -12.70 -12.62 8.42
N GLU A 113 -13.88 -12.62 9.06
CA GLU A 113 -14.96 -13.54 8.75
C GLU A 113 -15.45 -13.45 7.30
N ILE A 114 -15.24 -12.33 6.62
CA ILE A 114 -15.64 -12.10 5.23
C ILE A 114 -14.43 -11.86 4.31
N SER A 115 -13.24 -12.27 4.74
CA SER A 115 -12.00 -12.06 4.01
C SER A 115 -11.09 -13.31 3.99
N GLN A 116 -11.69 -14.49 4.13
CA GLN A 116 -10.94 -15.73 4.31
C GLN A 116 -10.12 -16.10 3.08
N GLY A 117 -10.64 -15.87 1.88
CA GLY A 117 -9.94 -16.19 0.64
C GLY A 117 -8.68 -15.32 0.44
N ARG A 118 -8.79 -14.02 0.73
CA ARG A 118 -7.64 -13.09 0.65
C ARG A 118 -6.62 -13.38 1.73
N LEU A 119 -7.07 -13.70 2.94
CA LEU A 119 -6.19 -14.09 4.03
C LEU A 119 -5.46 -15.40 3.74
N GLU A 120 -6.11 -16.40 3.09
CA GLU A 120 -5.45 -17.61 2.59
C GLU A 120 -4.37 -17.27 1.55
N ALA A 121 -4.67 -16.41 0.58
CA ALA A 121 -3.70 -15.99 -0.43
C ALA A 121 -2.48 -15.24 0.19
N LEU A 122 -2.70 -14.42 1.22
CA LEU A 122 -1.62 -13.75 1.95
C LEU A 122 -0.82 -14.74 2.81
N LEU A 123 -1.46 -15.76 3.35
CA LEU A 123 -0.75 -16.82 4.07
C LEU A 123 0.13 -17.65 3.13
N ASN A 124 -0.34 -17.92 1.90
CA ASN A 124 0.49 -18.49 0.84
C ASN A 124 1.71 -17.59 0.54
N PHE A 125 1.51 -16.27 0.46
CA PHE A 125 2.60 -15.31 0.27
C PHE A 125 3.64 -15.37 1.41
N GLN A 126 3.19 -15.37 2.66
CA GLN A 126 4.07 -15.46 3.83
C GLN A 126 4.85 -16.78 3.85
N THR A 127 4.18 -17.90 3.57
CA THR A 127 4.80 -19.22 3.48
C THR A 127 5.85 -19.27 2.38
N MET A 128 5.53 -18.74 1.20
CA MET A 128 6.46 -18.65 0.07
C MET A 128 7.72 -17.86 0.45
N VAL A 129 7.57 -16.71 1.05
CA VAL A 129 8.71 -15.86 1.45
C VAL A 129 9.53 -16.54 2.56
N ALA A 130 8.88 -17.12 3.57
CA ALA A 130 9.54 -17.82 4.66
C ALA A 130 10.36 -19.02 4.15
N ASP A 131 9.77 -19.86 3.31
CA ASP A 131 10.43 -21.04 2.73
C ASP A 131 11.63 -20.64 1.85
N LEU A 132 11.47 -19.63 1.00
CA LEU A 132 12.53 -19.19 0.09
C LEU A 132 13.69 -18.53 0.83
N THR A 133 13.41 -17.73 1.86
CA THR A 133 14.44 -17.03 2.64
C THR A 133 15.08 -17.89 3.72
N GLY A 134 14.46 -19.02 4.10
CA GLY A 134 14.90 -19.89 5.20
C GLY A 134 14.67 -19.27 6.58
N LEU A 135 13.78 -18.27 6.70
CA LEU A 135 13.42 -17.64 7.97
C LEU A 135 11.97 -17.97 8.34
N PRO A 136 11.68 -18.20 9.64
CA PRO A 136 10.40 -18.79 10.05
C PRO A 136 9.19 -17.85 9.94
N VAL A 137 9.38 -16.54 9.97
CA VAL A 137 8.27 -15.58 10.01
C VAL A 137 8.41 -14.51 8.94
N ALA A 138 7.47 -14.45 8.01
CA ALA A 138 7.39 -13.42 6.98
C ALA A 138 6.13 -12.58 7.13
N GLY A 139 6.23 -11.27 6.83
CA GLY A 139 5.08 -10.35 6.81
C GLY A 139 4.21 -10.49 5.55
N ALA A 140 3.03 -9.85 5.56
CA ALA A 140 2.05 -9.97 4.48
C ALA A 140 2.39 -9.17 3.22
N SER A 141 3.06 -8.05 3.29
CA SER A 141 3.79 -7.30 2.25
C SER A 141 4.32 -5.98 2.80
N LEU A 142 5.33 -5.42 2.13
CA LEU A 142 5.82 -4.06 2.30
C LEU A 142 5.69 -3.29 0.98
N LEU A 143 6.20 -2.04 0.93
CA LEU A 143 5.93 -1.13 -0.19
C LEU A 143 6.85 -1.38 -1.40
N ASP A 144 8.12 -1.65 -1.17
CA ASP A 144 9.14 -2.06 -2.16
C ASP A 144 10.41 -2.54 -1.45
N GLU A 145 11.44 -2.98 -2.19
CA GLU A 145 12.70 -3.48 -1.61
C GLU A 145 13.45 -2.42 -0.82
N ALA A 146 13.60 -1.20 -1.36
CA ALA A 146 14.40 -0.16 -0.70
C ALA A 146 13.76 0.29 0.62
N THR A 147 12.43 0.41 0.65
CA THR A 147 11.71 0.73 1.88
C THR A 147 11.74 -0.44 2.87
N ALA A 148 11.71 -1.68 2.39
CA ALA A 148 11.87 -2.87 3.23
C ALA A 148 13.26 -2.91 3.89
N ALA A 149 14.33 -2.54 3.16
CA ALA A 149 15.68 -2.41 3.71
C ALA A 149 15.77 -1.30 4.78
N ALA A 150 15.09 -0.15 4.55
CA ALA A 150 15.02 0.92 5.54
C ALA A 150 14.22 0.51 6.79
N GLU A 151 13.16 -0.28 6.64
CA GLU A 151 12.43 -0.87 7.78
C GLU A 151 13.32 -1.87 8.55
N ALA A 152 14.11 -2.71 7.85
CA ALA A 152 15.06 -3.62 8.48
C ALA A 152 16.09 -2.84 9.31
N MET A 153 16.69 -1.76 8.77
CA MET A 153 17.65 -0.90 9.50
C MET A 153 17.06 -0.40 10.82
N THR A 154 15.84 0.11 10.80
CA THR A 154 15.19 0.63 12.01
C THR A 154 14.73 -0.48 12.95
N LEU A 155 14.34 -1.65 12.43
CA LEU A 155 14.01 -2.85 13.21
C LEU A 155 15.25 -3.32 13.99
N LEU A 156 16.39 -3.45 13.33
CA LEU A 156 17.64 -3.87 13.96
C LEU A 156 18.10 -2.87 15.03
N ARG A 157 17.99 -1.56 14.78
CA ARG A 157 18.31 -0.53 15.78
C ARG A 157 17.53 -0.71 17.09
N ARG A 158 16.24 -1.01 16.99
CA ARG A 158 15.38 -1.23 18.18
C ARG A 158 15.68 -2.54 18.91
N SER A 159 16.21 -3.51 18.18
CA SER A 159 16.44 -4.86 18.72
C SER A 159 17.79 -5.01 19.42
N VAL A 160 18.76 -4.15 19.10
CA VAL A 160 20.12 -4.17 19.69
C VAL A 160 20.24 -3.15 20.81
N ARG A 161 20.64 -3.59 22.01
CA ARG A 161 20.84 -2.68 23.16
C ARG A 161 22.04 -1.75 22.95
N GLY A 162 21.87 -0.47 23.28
CA GLY A 162 22.93 0.54 23.14
C GLY A 162 23.29 0.83 21.69
N SER A 163 22.28 0.82 20.83
CA SER A 163 22.39 1.15 19.41
C SER A 163 22.41 2.66 19.11
N ASP A 164 22.11 3.52 20.08
CA ASP A 164 21.99 4.96 19.85
C ASP A 164 23.28 5.63 19.37
N ASP A 165 24.44 5.18 19.89
CA ASP A 165 25.76 5.66 19.50
C ASP A 165 26.47 4.75 18.49
N ALA A 166 25.76 3.76 17.95
CA ALA A 166 26.30 2.78 17.01
C ALA A 166 25.91 3.11 15.57
N VAL A 167 26.73 2.66 14.61
CA VAL A 167 26.50 2.88 13.18
C VAL A 167 25.82 1.67 12.54
N PHE A 168 25.20 1.91 11.36
CA PHE A 168 24.71 0.88 10.48
C PHE A 168 25.67 0.74 9.28
N LEU A 169 26.15 -0.47 9.01
CA LEU A 169 27.01 -0.75 7.87
C LEU A 169 26.18 -1.27 6.69
N VAL A 170 26.48 -0.76 5.50
CA VAL A 170 25.90 -1.28 4.25
C VAL A 170 27.04 -1.69 3.33
N GLU A 171 26.93 -2.91 2.80
CA GLU A 171 27.86 -3.41 1.80
C GLU A 171 27.68 -2.60 0.49
N GLU A 172 28.79 -2.16 -0.13
CA GLU A 172 28.79 -1.18 -1.22
C GLU A 172 28.13 -1.66 -2.52
N HIS A 173 27.94 -2.98 -2.67
CA HIS A 173 27.26 -3.58 -3.81
C HIS A 173 25.73 -3.69 -3.63
N ALA A 174 25.15 -3.06 -2.60
CA ALA A 174 23.71 -2.87 -2.50
C ALA A 174 23.21 -1.97 -3.65
N PHE A 175 21.94 -2.12 -4.04
CA PHE A 175 21.38 -1.27 -5.10
C PHE A 175 21.41 0.20 -4.73
N PRO A 176 21.77 1.10 -5.68
CA PRO A 176 21.93 2.53 -5.40
C PRO A 176 20.64 3.19 -4.92
N GLN A 177 19.47 2.77 -5.42
CA GLN A 177 18.18 3.26 -4.92
C GLN A 177 17.91 2.79 -3.47
N THR A 178 18.33 1.59 -3.10
CA THR A 178 18.21 1.09 -1.71
C THR A 178 19.06 1.93 -0.76
N LEU A 179 20.32 2.19 -1.11
CA LEU A 179 21.20 3.07 -0.34
C LEU A 179 20.59 4.47 -0.16
N ALA A 180 20.03 5.05 -1.23
CA ALA A 180 19.45 6.38 -1.21
C ALA A 180 18.20 6.48 -0.33
N VAL A 181 17.27 5.52 -0.42
CA VAL A 181 16.06 5.47 0.44
C VAL A 181 16.44 5.26 1.89
N MET A 182 17.40 4.38 2.18
CA MET A 182 17.91 4.17 3.53
C MET A 182 18.51 5.45 4.11
N ALA A 183 19.30 6.21 3.32
CA ALA A 183 19.87 7.48 3.75
C ALA A 183 18.78 8.53 4.06
N THR A 184 17.73 8.60 3.23
CA THR A 184 16.57 9.48 3.49
C THR A 184 15.88 9.14 4.81
N ARG A 185 15.68 7.84 5.11
CA ARG A 185 15.05 7.36 6.34
C ARG A 185 15.96 7.48 7.57
N ALA A 186 17.27 7.38 7.41
CA ALA A 186 18.26 7.44 8.50
C ALA A 186 18.47 8.87 9.04
N ARG A 187 18.53 9.86 8.12
CA ARG A 187 18.88 11.25 8.46
C ARG A 187 18.03 11.86 9.57
N PRO A 188 16.68 11.85 9.54
CA PRO A 188 15.85 12.46 10.57
C PRO A 188 15.97 11.76 11.93
N LEU A 189 16.33 10.48 11.93
CA LEU A 189 16.47 9.64 13.12
C LEU A 189 17.90 9.70 13.72
N GLY A 190 18.81 10.47 13.10
CA GLY A 190 20.21 10.53 13.52
C GLY A 190 20.95 9.19 13.39
N ILE A 191 20.48 8.30 12.50
CA ILE A 191 21.16 7.05 12.18
C ILE A 191 22.31 7.36 11.21
N GLU A 192 23.52 7.01 11.57
CA GLU A 192 24.64 7.11 10.67
C GLU A 192 24.83 5.80 9.90
N ILE A 193 24.78 5.91 8.56
CA ILE A 193 25.06 4.82 7.64
C ILE A 193 26.48 4.97 7.11
N LEU A 194 27.24 3.90 7.17
CA LEU A 194 28.55 3.80 6.51
C LEU A 194 28.46 2.74 5.42
N THR A 195 28.92 3.09 4.22
CA THR A 195 29.03 2.18 3.09
C THR A 195 30.51 1.78 2.94
N ALA A 196 30.78 0.50 2.83
CA ALA A 196 32.13 -0.05 2.68
C ALA A 196 32.09 -1.37 1.90
N ASP A 197 33.24 -1.74 1.31
CA ASP A 197 33.46 -3.11 0.84
C ASP A 197 33.59 -4.02 2.06
N LEU A 198 32.62 -4.89 2.24
CA LEU A 198 32.56 -5.86 3.34
C LEU A 198 32.87 -7.31 2.90
N CYS A 199 33.26 -7.51 1.62
CA CYS A 199 33.43 -8.83 1.03
C CYS A 199 34.47 -9.70 1.74
N GLU A 200 35.54 -9.10 2.27
CA GLU A 200 36.65 -9.78 2.96
C GLU A 200 36.55 -9.71 4.50
N VAL A 201 35.43 -9.17 5.02
CA VAL A 201 35.19 -9.08 6.47
C VAL A 201 34.74 -10.43 7.01
N GLY A 202 35.60 -11.03 7.89
CA GLY A 202 35.33 -12.34 8.51
C GLY A 202 35.50 -12.36 10.02
N THR A 203 35.84 -11.23 10.67
CA THR A 203 36.00 -11.12 12.12
C THR A 203 35.39 -9.82 12.66
N ALA A 204 35.03 -9.82 13.94
CA ALA A 204 34.50 -8.63 14.63
C ALA A 204 35.45 -7.44 14.59
N ASP A 205 36.77 -7.66 14.67
CA ASP A 205 37.78 -6.62 14.59
C ASP A 205 37.83 -5.99 13.19
N GLN A 206 37.74 -6.79 12.13
CA GLN A 206 37.66 -6.29 10.75
C GLN A 206 36.38 -5.49 10.54
N LEU A 207 35.23 -5.95 11.07
CA LEU A 207 33.95 -5.23 10.99
C LEU A 207 34.05 -3.88 11.72
N THR A 208 34.63 -3.86 12.91
CA THR A 208 34.87 -2.63 13.68
C THR A 208 35.81 -1.69 12.94
N ALA A 209 36.86 -2.21 12.30
CA ALA A 209 37.77 -1.40 11.47
C ALA A 209 37.05 -0.78 10.26
N ALA A 210 36.22 -1.53 9.55
CA ALA A 210 35.36 -1.03 8.47
C ALA A 210 34.40 0.08 8.95
N ALA A 211 33.99 0.04 10.22
CA ALA A 211 33.20 1.06 10.89
C ALA A 211 34.01 2.23 11.43
N GLY A 212 35.31 2.35 11.10
CA GLY A 212 36.17 3.40 11.60
C GLY A 212 36.42 3.35 13.13
N GLY A 213 36.41 2.17 13.72
CA GLY A 213 36.57 1.93 15.13
C GLY A 213 35.32 2.09 15.99
N ARG A 214 34.16 2.24 15.36
CA ARG A 214 32.87 2.46 16.04
C ARG A 214 32.10 1.16 16.23
N LYS A 215 31.20 1.17 17.22
CA LYS A 215 30.26 0.05 17.42
C LYS A 215 29.27 -0.03 16.24
N VAL A 216 29.03 -1.25 15.77
CA VAL A 216 28.03 -1.56 14.74
C VAL A 216 26.84 -2.21 15.42
N TYR A 217 25.62 -1.77 15.09
CA TYR A 217 24.40 -2.44 15.56
C TYR A 217 23.75 -3.32 14.51
N GLY A 218 24.03 -3.07 13.23
CA GLY A 218 23.46 -3.86 12.15
C GLY A 218 24.26 -3.71 10.86
N VAL A 219 24.16 -4.73 10.02
CA VAL A 219 24.79 -4.80 8.70
C VAL A 219 23.73 -5.13 7.66
N LEU A 220 23.79 -4.52 6.45
CA LEU A 220 23.02 -4.92 5.30
C LEU A 220 23.95 -5.32 4.15
N ALA A 221 23.70 -6.47 3.51
CA ALA A 221 24.34 -6.86 2.27
C ALA A 221 23.31 -7.31 1.23
N GLN A 222 23.62 -7.14 -0.08
CA GLN A 222 22.80 -7.59 -1.20
C GLN A 222 23.21 -9.01 -1.65
N TYR A 223 22.22 -9.87 -1.98
CA TYR A 223 22.46 -11.26 -2.38
C TYR A 223 21.50 -11.73 -3.51
N PRO A 224 22.00 -11.98 -4.75
CA PRO A 224 23.33 -11.60 -5.25
C PRO A 224 23.59 -10.10 -5.16
N GLY A 225 24.86 -9.67 -5.18
CA GLY A 225 25.21 -8.26 -5.17
C GLY A 225 24.61 -7.49 -6.35
N GLY A 226 24.50 -6.17 -6.25
CA GLY A 226 24.00 -5.32 -7.33
C GLY A 226 24.85 -5.36 -8.60
N ASP A 227 26.08 -5.86 -8.51
CA ASP A 227 26.98 -6.17 -9.63
C ASP A 227 26.81 -7.59 -10.20
N GLY A 228 25.88 -8.35 -9.66
CA GLY A 228 25.57 -9.73 -10.03
C GLY A 228 26.38 -10.80 -9.31
N GLU A 229 27.44 -10.43 -8.57
CA GLU A 229 28.34 -11.42 -7.94
C GLU A 229 27.66 -12.14 -6.77
N VAL A 230 27.72 -13.47 -6.76
CA VAL A 230 27.30 -14.32 -5.63
C VAL A 230 28.48 -14.46 -4.66
N ARG A 231 28.45 -13.68 -3.60
CA ARG A 231 29.49 -13.64 -2.56
C ARG A 231 29.16 -14.52 -1.37
N ASP A 232 30.20 -15.04 -0.71
CA ASP A 232 30.04 -15.80 0.56
C ASP A 232 29.87 -14.81 1.72
N LEU A 233 28.64 -14.60 2.16
CA LEU A 233 28.29 -13.70 3.26
C LEU A 233 28.31 -14.38 4.65
N ARG A 234 28.62 -15.68 4.74
CA ARG A 234 28.70 -16.40 6.02
C ARG A 234 29.75 -15.83 6.97
N PRO A 235 30.99 -15.52 6.51
CA PRO A 235 32.00 -14.92 7.37
C PRO A 235 31.57 -13.54 7.90
N LEU A 236 30.97 -12.71 7.05
CA LEU A 236 30.44 -11.39 7.43
C LEU A 236 29.33 -11.51 8.49
N THR A 237 28.43 -12.47 8.31
CA THR A 237 27.33 -12.73 9.28
C THR A 237 27.90 -13.15 10.63
N ALA A 238 28.88 -14.07 10.65
CA ALA A 238 29.52 -14.48 11.88
C ALA A 238 30.25 -13.32 12.58
N ALA A 239 30.97 -12.48 11.83
CA ALA A 239 31.63 -11.28 12.34
C ALA A 239 30.64 -10.27 12.92
N ALA A 240 29.49 -10.07 12.29
CA ALA A 240 28.43 -9.21 12.79
C ALA A 240 27.90 -9.72 14.15
N HIS A 241 27.58 -11.00 14.25
CA HIS A 241 27.11 -11.59 15.50
C HIS A 241 28.17 -11.58 16.61
N GLU A 242 29.43 -11.86 16.28
CA GLU A 242 30.56 -11.74 17.25
C GLU A 242 30.70 -10.32 17.79
N ALA A 243 30.48 -9.29 16.95
CA ALA A 243 30.47 -7.89 17.32
C ALA A 243 29.20 -7.47 18.09
N GLY A 244 28.19 -8.32 18.22
CA GLY A 244 26.89 -8.03 18.83
C GLY A 244 25.97 -7.23 17.94
N ALA A 245 26.21 -7.20 16.63
CA ALA A 245 25.35 -6.66 15.60
C ALA A 245 24.44 -7.74 15.01
N LEU A 246 23.38 -7.31 14.30
CA LEU A 246 22.48 -8.22 13.56
C LEU A 246 22.68 -8.07 12.04
N MET A 247 22.41 -9.15 11.30
CA MET A 247 22.60 -9.22 9.85
C MET A 247 21.27 -9.15 9.09
N ALA A 248 21.13 -8.14 8.24
CA ALA A 248 20.08 -8.03 7.24
C ALA A 248 20.62 -8.35 5.85
N VAL A 249 19.82 -9.04 5.03
CA VAL A 249 20.17 -9.37 3.64
C VAL A 249 19.07 -8.92 2.72
N ALA A 250 19.40 -8.09 1.72
CA ALA A 250 18.51 -7.80 0.61
C ALA A 250 18.72 -8.88 -0.47
N ALA A 251 17.71 -9.72 -0.70
CA ALA A 251 17.87 -10.90 -1.54
C ALA A 251 16.88 -10.96 -2.70
N ASP A 252 17.34 -11.40 -3.87
CA ASP A 252 16.49 -11.73 -5.00
C ASP A 252 15.79 -13.07 -4.76
N LEU A 253 14.48 -13.01 -4.56
CA LEU A 253 13.68 -14.19 -4.19
C LEU A 253 13.69 -15.30 -5.26
N LEU A 254 13.79 -14.94 -6.56
CA LEU A 254 13.90 -15.92 -7.62
C LEU A 254 15.28 -16.62 -7.60
N ALA A 255 16.35 -15.89 -7.34
CA ALA A 255 17.69 -16.47 -7.18
C ALA A 255 17.74 -17.46 -6.00
N LEU A 256 16.97 -17.23 -4.93
CA LEU A 256 16.87 -18.14 -3.79
C LEU A 256 16.21 -19.49 -4.11
N THR A 257 15.60 -19.66 -5.29
CA THR A 257 15.15 -20.99 -5.76
C THR A 257 16.31 -21.92 -6.11
N VAL A 258 17.49 -21.36 -6.39
CA VAL A 258 18.71 -22.11 -6.79
C VAL A 258 19.92 -21.82 -5.89
N LEU A 259 19.90 -20.75 -5.10
CA LEU A 259 20.93 -20.39 -4.13
C LEU A 259 20.54 -20.73 -2.70
N THR A 260 21.54 -21.05 -1.86
CA THR A 260 21.36 -21.28 -0.42
C THR A 260 20.73 -20.06 0.23
N PRO A 261 19.57 -20.20 0.94
CA PRO A 261 18.86 -19.07 1.51
C PRO A 261 19.60 -18.45 2.70
N PRO A 262 19.50 -17.11 2.87
CA PRO A 262 20.21 -16.40 3.94
C PRO A 262 19.90 -16.88 5.36
N GLY A 263 18.68 -17.35 5.61
CA GLY A 263 18.31 -17.91 6.93
C GLY A 263 19.12 -19.13 7.32
N GLU A 264 19.56 -19.95 6.36
CA GLU A 264 20.35 -21.17 6.64
C GLU A 264 21.79 -20.88 7.07
N TRP A 265 22.30 -19.70 6.77
CA TRP A 265 23.64 -19.28 7.21
C TRP A 265 23.61 -18.12 8.23
N GLY A 266 22.44 -17.91 8.86
CA GLY A 266 22.32 -17.13 10.07
C GLY A 266 21.90 -15.66 9.89
N ALA A 267 21.38 -15.24 8.72
CA ALA A 267 20.78 -13.92 8.59
C ALA A 267 19.60 -13.76 9.57
N ASP A 268 19.48 -12.59 10.21
CA ASP A 268 18.43 -12.28 11.17
C ASP A 268 17.19 -11.72 10.48
N VAL A 269 17.39 -10.98 9.39
CA VAL A 269 16.36 -10.36 8.57
C VAL A 269 16.69 -10.54 7.09
N VAL A 270 15.68 -10.89 6.28
CA VAL A 270 15.81 -10.92 4.83
C VAL A 270 14.71 -10.06 4.22
N VAL A 271 15.09 -9.15 3.33
CA VAL A 271 14.19 -8.23 2.63
C VAL A 271 14.37 -8.34 1.13
N GLY A 272 13.44 -7.81 0.35
CA GLY A 272 13.56 -7.78 -1.10
C GLY A 272 12.24 -7.46 -1.78
N SER A 273 12.14 -7.76 -3.08
CA SER A 273 10.96 -7.60 -3.91
C SER A 273 10.45 -8.94 -4.44
N THR A 274 9.13 -9.08 -4.53
CA THR A 274 8.51 -10.24 -5.20
C THR A 274 8.13 -9.94 -6.66
N GLN A 275 8.65 -8.86 -7.26
CA GLN A 275 8.32 -8.43 -8.62
C GLN A 275 8.53 -9.55 -9.65
N ARG A 276 9.61 -10.34 -9.52
CA ARG A 276 9.94 -11.44 -10.45
C ARG A 276 8.97 -12.62 -10.41
N PHE A 277 7.99 -12.59 -9.52
CA PHE A 277 6.93 -13.58 -9.39
C PHE A 277 5.68 -13.13 -10.14
N GLY A 278 5.81 -12.89 -11.45
CA GLY A 278 4.73 -12.59 -12.36
C GLY A 278 4.12 -11.18 -12.23
N VAL A 279 4.79 -10.25 -11.53
CA VAL A 279 4.33 -8.87 -11.41
C VAL A 279 5.04 -8.00 -12.44
N PRO A 280 4.33 -7.28 -13.33
CA PRO A 280 4.94 -6.43 -14.34
C PRO A 280 5.87 -5.37 -13.74
N MET A 281 6.90 -4.94 -14.49
CA MET A 281 7.84 -3.89 -14.05
C MET A 281 7.16 -2.56 -13.76
N GLY A 282 6.12 -2.20 -14.54
CA GLY A 282 5.22 -1.11 -14.25
C GLY A 282 5.85 0.28 -14.16
N PHE A 283 6.93 0.53 -14.89
CA PHE A 283 7.73 1.76 -14.78
C PHE A 283 8.17 2.04 -13.33
N GLY A 284 8.35 0.96 -12.54
CA GLY A 284 8.81 1.00 -11.15
C GLY A 284 7.84 0.49 -10.10
N GLY A 285 6.60 0.25 -10.47
CA GLY A 285 5.61 -0.31 -9.53
C GLY A 285 4.16 -0.08 -9.94
N PRO A 286 3.23 -0.62 -9.09
CA PRO A 286 3.44 -1.12 -7.72
C PRO A 286 4.06 -2.52 -7.66
N HIS A 287 4.89 -2.77 -6.63
CA HIS A 287 5.50 -4.08 -6.36
C HIS A 287 5.36 -4.44 -4.88
N ALA A 288 5.15 -5.72 -4.56
CA ALA A 288 5.16 -6.16 -3.17
C ALA A 288 6.59 -6.39 -2.68
N GLY A 289 7.07 -5.50 -1.79
CA GLY A 289 8.25 -5.75 -0.99
C GLY A 289 7.98 -6.82 0.06
N TYR A 290 9.01 -7.54 0.50
CA TYR A 290 8.89 -8.53 1.56
C TYR A 290 9.91 -8.30 2.68
N ILE A 291 9.58 -8.82 3.85
CA ILE A 291 10.47 -8.94 5.00
C ILE A 291 10.21 -10.26 5.70
N ALA A 292 11.28 -11.02 5.96
CA ALA A 292 11.26 -12.21 6.78
C ALA A 292 12.25 -12.06 7.93
N VAL A 293 11.96 -12.66 9.07
CA VAL A 293 12.74 -12.51 10.30
C VAL A 293 12.80 -13.82 11.09
N THR A 294 13.76 -13.91 12.00
CA THR A 294 13.81 -14.95 13.03
C THR A 294 12.63 -14.79 14.02
N ASP A 295 12.26 -15.86 14.73
CA ASP A 295 11.19 -15.84 15.75
C ASP A 295 11.41 -14.76 16.82
N ALA A 296 12.65 -14.49 17.18
CA ALA A 296 13.00 -13.48 18.17
C ALA A 296 12.58 -12.05 17.74
N LEU A 297 12.51 -11.79 16.43
CA LEU A 297 12.19 -10.49 15.85
C LEU A 297 10.73 -10.38 15.40
N ALA A 298 9.94 -11.46 15.43
CA ALA A 298 8.55 -11.48 14.92
C ALA A 298 7.66 -10.35 15.49
N ARG A 299 7.82 -10.01 16.78
CA ARG A 299 7.08 -8.92 17.42
C ARG A 299 7.57 -7.52 17.05
N GLN A 300 8.65 -7.40 16.29
CA GLN A 300 9.22 -6.13 15.80
C GLN A 300 8.91 -5.89 14.31
N LEU A 301 8.31 -6.86 13.61
CA LEU A 301 7.96 -6.75 12.20
C LEU A 301 7.11 -5.51 11.92
N PRO A 302 7.45 -4.70 10.90
CA PRO A 302 6.57 -3.67 10.37
C PRO A 302 5.46 -4.28 9.52
N GLY A 303 4.40 -3.51 9.27
CA GLY A 303 3.30 -3.94 8.42
C GLY A 303 2.43 -5.03 9.05
N ARG A 304 1.62 -5.69 8.21
CA ARG A 304 0.64 -6.69 8.66
C ARG A 304 1.23 -8.09 8.70
N LEU A 305 0.62 -8.91 9.53
CA LEU A 305 0.93 -10.32 9.66
C LEU A 305 -0.39 -11.10 9.70
N VAL A 306 -0.53 -12.07 8.80
CA VAL A 306 -1.67 -13.00 8.79
C VAL A 306 -1.33 -14.20 9.68
N GLY A 307 -2.31 -14.63 10.46
CA GLY A 307 -2.18 -15.81 11.32
C GLY A 307 -3.42 -16.68 11.30
N VAL A 308 -3.22 -17.92 11.74
CA VAL A 308 -4.27 -18.93 11.89
C VAL A 308 -4.90 -18.80 13.28
N SER A 309 -6.22 -18.96 13.34
CA SER A 309 -7.03 -19.04 14.57
C SER A 309 -8.14 -20.06 14.38
N VAL A 310 -9.14 -20.01 15.24
CA VAL A 310 -10.36 -20.81 15.12
C VAL A 310 -11.58 -19.93 15.20
N ASP A 311 -12.69 -20.36 14.59
CA ASP A 311 -13.98 -19.72 14.71
C ASP A 311 -14.77 -20.23 15.93
N SER A 312 -16.00 -19.74 16.11
CA SER A 312 -16.88 -20.07 17.23
C SER A 312 -17.29 -21.54 17.32
N VAL A 313 -17.11 -22.33 16.25
CA VAL A 313 -17.37 -23.78 16.23
C VAL A 313 -16.08 -24.61 16.18
N GLY A 314 -14.92 -23.98 16.35
CA GLY A 314 -13.62 -24.63 16.39
C GLY A 314 -12.98 -24.92 15.03
N GLN A 315 -13.58 -24.43 13.92
CA GLN A 315 -13.00 -24.60 12.60
C GLN A 315 -11.82 -23.64 12.40
N PRO A 316 -10.75 -24.04 11.69
CA PRO A 316 -9.66 -23.14 11.34
C PRO A 316 -10.15 -21.89 10.59
N ALA A 317 -9.62 -20.74 10.98
CA ALA A 317 -9.97 -19.46 10.38
C ALA A 317 -8.75 -18.54 10.37
N TYR A 318 -8.63 -17.69 9.35
CA TYR A 318 -7.52 -16.78 9.17
C TYR A 318 -7.86 -15.38 9.66
N ARG A 319 -6.86 -14.65 10.17
CA ARG A 319 -7.02 -13.29 10.68
C ARG A 319 -5.72 -12.49 10.61
N LEU A 320 -5.80 -11.17 10.78
CA LEU A 320 -4.61 -10.37 11.06
C LEU A 320 -4.13 -10.65 12.49
N ALA A 321 -2.86 -11.03 12.64
CA ALA A 321 -2.23 -11.41 13.90
C ALA A 321 -1.43 -10.25 14.50
N LEU A 322 -1.24 -10.25 15.83
CA LEU A 322 -0.41 -9.28 16.57
C LEU A 322 -0.75 -7.81 16.25
N GLN A 323 -2.02 -7.47 16.05
CA GLN A 323 -2.46 -6.10 15.69
C GLN A 323 -2.04 -5.03 16.70
N THR A 324 -1.78 -5.40 17.96
CA THR A 324 -1.33 -4.49 19.03
C THR A 324 0.01 -3.80 18.73
N ARG A 325 0.79 -4.26 17.75
CA ARG A 325 2.04 -3.63 17.29
C ARG A 325 1.82 -2.61 16.17
N GLU A 326 0.66 -2.58 15.53
CA GLU A 326 0.36 -1.69 14.41
C GLU A 326 0.19 -0.22 14.83
N GLN A 327 0.39 0.71 13.89
CA GLN A 327 0.42 2.15 14.14
C GLN A 327 -0.90 2.70 14.68
N HIS A 328 -2.05 2.13 14.29
CA HIS A 328 -3.36 2.57 14.77
C HIS A 328 -3.60 2.29 16.26
N ILE A 329 -2.85 1.33 16.85
CA ILE A 329 -2.87 1.02 18.28
C ILE A 329 -1.76 1.77 19.01
N ARG A 330 -0.53 1.76 18.48
CA ARG A 330 0.65 2.31 19.15
C ARG A 330 0.83 3.81 19.01
N ARG A 331 0.26 4.44 17.98
CA ARG A 331 0.33 5.89 17.71
C ARG A 331 1.77 6.42 17.75
N GLU A 332 2.08 7.39 18.65
CA GLU A 332 3.43 7.97 18.82
C GLU A 332 4.51 6.98 19.27
N LYS A 333 4.12 5.81 19.75
CA LYS A 333 5.03 4.69 20.08
C LYS A 333 5.17 3.70 18.91
N ALA A 334 4.54 3.95 17.77
CA ALA A 334 4.68 3.12 16.59
C ALA A 334 6.10 3.25 16.02
N THR A 335 6.58 2.16 15.47
CA THR A 335 7.95 2.04 14.94
C THR A 335 7.98 2.10 13.42
N SER A 336 6.82 2.06 12.79
CA SER A 336 6.60 2.19 11.34
C SER A 336 5.23 2.82 11.10
N ASN A 337 5.08 3.55 10.00
CA ASN A 337 3.84 4.18 9.60
C ASN A 337 3.06 3.38 8.53
N ILE A 338 3.50 2.18 8.18
CA ILE A 338 2.86 1.36 7.13
C ILE A 338 1.41 1.05 7.51
N CYS A 339 0.49 1.41 6.61
CA CYS A 339 -0.95 1.13 6.68
C CYS A 339 -1.40 0.41 5.40
N THR A 340 -1.55 1.11 4.28
CA THR A 340 -1.68 0.51 2.95
C THR A 340 -0.32 -0.04 2.51
N ALA A 341 -0.29 -1.29 2.06
CA ALA A 341 0.89 -1.95 1.52
C ALA A 341 0.69 -2.29 0.03
N GLN A 342 1.03 -3.49 -0.42
CA GLN A 342 0.92 -3.90 -1.83
C GLN A 342 0.22 -5.27 -1.94
N VAL A 343 -0.94 -5.39 -1.30
CA VAL A 343 -1.61 -6.68 -1.11
C VAL A 343 -2.00 -7.36 -2.41
N LEU A 344 -2.58 -6.63 -3.38
CA LEU A 344 -2.98 -7.23 -4.66
C LEU A 344 -1.77 -7.85 -5.39
N LEU A 345 -0.61 -7.17 -5.35
CA LEU A 345 0.63 -7.64 -5.97
C LEU A 345 1.23 -8.84 -5.20
N ALA A 346 1.09 -8.86 -3.87
CA ALA A 346 1.46 -10.00 -3.04
C ALA A 346 0.60 -11.22 -3.36
N VAL A 347 -0.71 -11.03 -3.57
CA VAL A 347 -1.62 -12.09 -4.03
C VAL A 347 -1.21 -12.60 -5.40
N MET A 348 -0.90 -11.72 -6.36
CA MET A 348 -0.39 -12.14 -7.68
C MET A 348 0.88 -12.96 -7.56
N ALA A 349 1.86 -12.51 -6.77
CA ALA A 349 3.12 -13.23 -6.54
C ALA A 349 2.91 -14.60 -5.89
N SER A 350 2.01 -14.70 -4.91
CA SER A 350 1.68 -15.99 -4.29
C SER A 350 1.01 -16.95 -5.27
N MET A 351 0.09 -16.45 -6.12
CA MET A 351 -0.57 -17.25 -7.16
C MET A 351 0.42 -17.70 -8.24
N TYR A 352 1.41 -16.88 -8.56
CA TYR A 352 2.50 -17.27 -9.46
C TYR A 352 3.29 -18.45 -8.92
N ALA A 353 3.67 -18.41 -7.63
CA ALA A 353 4.34 -19.52 -6.97
C ALA A 353 3.48 -20.78 -6.89
N VAL A 354 2.17 -20.64 -6.60
CA VAL A 354 1.19 -21.74 -6.60
C VAL A 354 1.03 -22.37 -7.99
N TYR A 355 1.08 -21.56 -9.05
CA TYR A 355 0.93 -22.01 -10.44
C TYR A 355 2.17 -22.73 -10.97
N HIS A 356 3.36 -22.19 -10.69
CA HIS A 356 4.62 -22.77 -11.19
C HIS A 356 5.16 -23.88 -10.31
N GLY A 357 4.89 -23.83 -9.01
CA GLY A 357 5.48 -24.73 -8.03
C GLY A 357 7.02 -24.57 -7.90
N PRO A 358 7.66 -25.34 -7.01
CA PRO A 358 9.09 -25.22 -6.78
C PRO A 358 9.94 -25.53 -8.03
N ASP A 359 9.55 -26.55 -8.80
CA ASP A 359 10.30 -26.97 -10.00
C ASP A 359 10.20 -25.92 -11.13
N GLY A 360 9.00 -25.36 -11.34
CA GLY A 360 8.77 -24.33 -12.35
C GLY A 360 9.55 -23.04 -12.04
N LEU A 361 9.55 -22.60 -10.78
CA LEU A 361 10.33 -21.43 -10.35
C LEU A 361 11.82 -21.65 -10.52
N ALA A 362 12.34 -22.81 -10.12
CA ALA A 362 13.75 -23.13 -10.29
C ALA A 362 14.15 -23.20 -11.79
N GLU A 363 13.27 -23.70 -12.67
CA GLU A 363 13.54 -23.75 -14.12
C GLU A 363 13.54 -22.33 -14.72
N ILE A 364 12.67 -21.43 -14.26
CA ILE A 364 12.71 -20.01 -14.68
C ILE A 364 14.07 -19.38 -14.32
N ALA A 365 14.54 -19.57 -13.08
CA ALA A 365 15.85 -19.08 -12.63
C ALA A 365 17.01 -19.70 -13.44
N ARG A 366 16.99 -21.02 -13.68
CA ARG A 366 18.01 -21.72 -14.47
C ARG A 366 18.02 -21.27 -15.93
N ARG A 367 16.88 -20.99 -16.52
CA ARG A 367 16.77 -20.48 -17.90
C ARG A 367 17.43 -19.10 -18.02
N ALA A 368 17.13 -18.17 -17.11
CA ALA A 368 17.80 -16.88 -17.06
C ALA A 368 19.32 -17.07 -16.91
N HIS A 369 19.73 -17.93 -15.98
CA HIS A 369 21.14 -18.26 -15.77
C HIS A 369 21.84 -18.81 -17.02
N ARG A 370 21.21 -19.74 -17.77
CA ARG A 370 21.77 -20.27 -19.02
C ARG A 370 22.07 -19.17 -20.04
N HIS A 371 21.18 -18.19 -20.18
CA HIS A 371 21.39 -17.03 -21.06
C HIS A 371 22.56 -16.15 -20.58
N ALA A 372 22.62 -15.81 -19.30
CA ALA A 372 23.74 -15.04 -18.73
C ALA A 372 25.11 -15.76 -18.94
N ARG A 373 25.14 -17.06 -18.73
CA ARG A 373 26.35 -17.88 -18.96
C ARG A 373 26.78 -17.91 -20.42
N ALA A 374 25.82 -18.06 -21.35
CA ALA A 374 26.12 -18.06 -22.79
C ALA A 374 26.71 -16.70 -23.19
N ILE A 375 26.16 -15.60 -22.68
CA ILE A 375 26.71 -14.26 -22.92
C ILE A 375 28.11 -14.11 -22.32
N ALA A 376 28.30 -14.46 -21.05
CA ALA A 376 29.60 -14.33 -20.37
C ALA A 376 30.72 -15.15 -21.07
N ALA A 377 30.41 -16.38 -21.47
CA ALA A 377 31.36 -17.27 -22.17
C ALA A 377 31.72 -16.71 -23.57
N ALA A 378 30.73 -16.26 -24.33
CA ALA A 378 30.92 -15.67 -25.66
C ALA A 378 31.77 -14.38 -25.61
N LEU A 379 31.49 -13.50 -24.65
CA LEU A 379 32.24 -12.26 -24.46
C LEU A 379 33.67 -12.53 -24.02
N SER A 380 33.88 -13.50 -23.13
CA SER A 380 35.24 -13.94 -22.72
C SER A 380 36.01 -14.56 -23.89
N ALA A 381 35.37 -15.39 -24.73
CA ALA A 381 35.97 -15.95 -25.93
C ALA A 381 36.34 -14.89 -26.97
N ALA A 382 35.60 -13.78 -27.02
CA ALA A 382 35.93 -12.62 -27.87
C ALA A 382 37.02 -11.72 -27.27
N GLY A 383 37.58 -12.07 -26.08
CA GLY A 383 38.69 -11.36 -25.43
C GLY A 383 38.26 -10.19 -24.56
N LEU A 384 36.96 -10.07 -24.27
CA LEU A 384 36.44 -9.09 -23.30
C LEU A 384 36.55 -9.64 -21.87
N THR A 385 36.85 -8.77 -20.92
CA THR A 385 36.91 -9.16 -19.51
C THR A 385 35.51 -9.11 -18.90
N VAL A 386 35.06 -10.22 -18.32
CA VAL A 386 33.84 -10.33 -17.51
C VAL A 386 34.30 -10.47 -16.07
N PRO A 387 34.27 -9.39 -15.26
CA PRO A 387 34.77 -9.44 -13.89
C PRO A 387 33.86 -10.25 -12.96
N THR A 388 32.56 -10.30 -13.21
CA THR A 388 31.59 -11.12 -12.43
C THR A 388 31.87 -12.61 -12.70
N ARG A 389 32.25 -13.34 -11.67
CA ARG A 389 32.72 -14.76 -11.79
C ARG A 389 31.66 -15.76 -11.36
N SER A 390 30.96 -15.42 -10.29
CA SER A 390 29.93 -16.24 -9.69
C SER A 390 28.59 -15.47 -9.73
N PHE A 391 27.66 -15.90 -10.56
CA PHE A 391 26.44 -15.12 -10.83
C PHE A 391 25.24 -16.02 -11.08
N VAL A 392 24.04 -15.44 -10.97
CA VAL A 392 22.79 -16.07 -11.42
C VAL A 392 22.43 -15.57 -12.82
N ASP A 393 22.13 -14.29 -12.99
CA ASP A 393 21.56 -13.72 -14.22
C ASP A 393 22.15 -12.35 -14.60
N THR A 394 22.97 -11.77 -13.75
CA THR A 394 23.55 -10.44 -13.94
C THR A 394 25.07 -10.52 -14.03
N ILE A 395 25.64 -9.85 -15.04
CA ILE A 395 27.09 -9.77 -15.24
C ILE A 395 27.53 -8.36 -15.60
N ARG A 396 28.77 -8.03 -15.25
CA ARG A 396 29.47 -6.84 -15.73
C ARG A 396 30.48 -7.20 -16.81
N VAL A 397 30.69 -6.28 -17.74
CA VAL A 397 31.61 -6.42 -18.86
C VAL A 397 32.50 -5.19 -18.91
N SER A 398 33.82 -5.38 -18.90
CA SER A 398 34.78 -4.29 -19.05
C SER A 398 34.97 -3.97 -20.55
N VAL A 399 34.72 -2.73 -20.92
CA VAL A 399 34.78 -2.19 -22.27
C VAL A 399 35.48 -0.81 -22.25
N PRO A 400 36.78 -0.71 -21.93
CA PRO A 400 37.47 0.54 -21.62
C PRO A 400 37.20 1.66 -22.64
N GLY A 401 36.62 2.79 -22.16
CA GLY A 401 36.25 3.97 -22.97
C GLY A 401 35.08 3.76 -23.94
N ARG A 402 34.43 2.59 -23.95
CA ARG A 402 33.41 2.22 -24.96
C ARG A 402 32.02 1.97 -24.38
N ALA A 403 31.80 2.13 -23.08
CA ALA A 403 30.53 1.78 -22.46
C ALA A 403 29.35 2.52 -23.10
N ALA A 404 29.50 3.83 -23.33
CA ALA A 404 28.43 4.64 -23.97
C ALA A 404 28.16 4.20 -25.42
N GLU A 405 29.21 3.84 -26.19
CA GLU A 405 29.08 3.32 -27.57
C GLU A 405 28.28 2.00 -27.59
N ILE A 406 28.63 1.07 -26.71
CA ILE A 406 27.97 -0.25 -26.60
C ILE A 406 26.50 -0.10 -26.17
N VAL A 407 26.23 0.75 -25.16
CA VAL A 407 24.87 1.00 -24.70
C VAL A 407 24.00 1.63 -25.81
N ALA A 408 24.54 2.58 -26.53
CA ALA A 408 23.86 3.20 -27.69
C ALA A 408 23.59 2.18 -28.81
N ALA A 409 24.61 1.37 -29.18
CA ALA A 409 24.46 0.35 -30.21
C ALA A 409 23.46 -0.75 -29.82
N ALA A 410 23.40 -1.14 -28.53
CA ALA A 410 22.40 -2.06 -28.02
C ALA A 410 20.99 -1.46 -28.13
N LEU A 411 20.86 -0.17 -27.79
CA LEU A 411 19.56 0.51 -27.83
C LEU A 411 19.04 0.63 -29.27
N GLU A 412 19.91 0.83 -30.27
CA GLU A 412 19.54 0.76 -31.70
C GLU A 412 18.95 -0.61 -32.09
N GLN A 413 19.40 -1.66 -31.41
CA GLN A 413 18.85 -3.02 -31.55
C GLN A 413 17.66 -3.30 -30.58
N ARG A 414 17.08 -2.25 -29.96
CA ARG A 414 15.98 -2.31 -29.00
C ARG A 414 16.31 -3.12 -27.74
N ILE A 415 17.58 -3.14 -27.30
CA ILE A 415 18.06 -3.72 -26.05
C ILE A 415 18.62 -2.60 -25.17
N CYS A 416 18.08 -2.45 -23.96
CA CYS A 416 18.54 -1.44 -23.02
C CYS A 416 19.44 -2.06 -21.96
N LEU A 417 20.71 -1.61 -21.92
CA LEU A 417 21.75 -2.04 -20.97
C LEU A 417 21.97 -0.96 -19.90
N TRP A 418 22.59 -1.33 -18.81
CA TRP A 418 23.01 -0.40 -17.76
C TRP A 418 24.47 0.04 -17.96
N GLN A 419 24.69 1.35 -18.14
CA GLN A 419 26.02 1.93 -18.13
C GLN A 419 26.44 2.19 -16.66
N VAL A 420 27.41 1.42 -16.17
CA VAL A 420 27.92 1.58 -14.78
C VAL A 420 28.81 2.83 -14.71
N ASP A 421 29.77 2.92 -15.64
CA ASP A 421 30.74 4.01 -15.78
C ASP A 421 31.21 4.11 -17.25
N ALA A 422 32.32 4.84 -17.51
CA ALA A 422 32.86 4.98 -18.86
C ALA A 422 33.44 3.68 -19.43
N ASP A 423 33.82 2.74 -18.57
CA ASP A 423 34.57 1.53 -18.89
C ASP A 423 33.78 0.24 -18.69
N THR A 424 32.59 0.34 -18.08
CA THR A 424 31.84 -0.85 -17.61
C THR A 424 30.38 -0.80 -18.02
N VAL A 425 29.91 -1.90 -18.62
CA VAL A 425 28.48 -2.15 -18.91
C VAL A 425 28.02 -3.32 -18.03
N GLN A 426 26.84 -3.20 -17.44
CA GLN A 426 26.13 -4.27 -16.76
C GLN A 426 24.95 -4.72 -17.59
N LEU A 427 24.68 -6.01 -17.58
CA LEU A 427 23.49 -6.59 -18.21
C LEU A 427 22.91 -7.70 -17.35
N SER A 428 21.60 -7.81 -17.42
CA SER A 428 20.83 -8.84 -16.69
C SER A 428 19.91 -9.58 -17.66
N THR A 429 19.86 -10.89 -17.52
CA THR A 429 18.88 -11.74 -18.22
C THR A 429 17.73 -12.07 -17.26
N ASP A 430 16.58 -12.40 -17.83
CA ASP A 430 15.36 -12.64 -17.05
C ASP A 430 14.48 -13.73 -17.69
N GLU A 431 13.27 -13.88 -17.18
CA GLU A 431 12.29 -14.85 -17.69
C GLU A 431 11.94 -14.63 -19.15
N LEU A 432 11.94 -13.39 -19.62
CA LEU A 432 11.55 -13.02 -20.99
C LEU A 432 12.72 -13.05 -21.98
N THR A 433 13.94 -13.23 -21.52
CA THR A 433 15.13 -13.28 -22.39
C THR A 433 15.07 -14.49 -23.33
N THR A 434 15.29 -14.24 -24.61
CA THR A 434 15.28 -15.24 -25.68
C THR A 434 16.66 -15.45 -26.31
N GLY A 435 16.84 -16.58 -26.97
CA GLY A 435 18.08 -16.88 -27.74
C GLY A 435 18.37 -15.85 -28.84
N ASP A 436 17.34 -15.32 -29.52
CA ASP A 436 17.49 -14.30 -30.56
C ASP A 436 17.99 -12.97 -29.97
N GLN A 437 17.48 -12.59 -28.79
CA GLN A 437 17.96 -11.40 -28.09
C GLN A 437 19.42 -11.55 -27.65
N VAL A 438 19.79 -12.75 -27.15
CA VAL A 438 21.19 -13.06 -26.82
C VAL A 438 22.07 -12.96 -28.06
N ALA A 439 21.68 -13.57 -29.21
CA ALA A 439 22.44 -13.48 -30.45
C ALA A 439 22.60 -12.04 -30.95
N THR A 440 21.53 -11.22 -30.85
CA THR A 440 21.56 -9.80 -31.22
C THR A 440 22.53 -9.03 -30.31
N LEU A 441 22.46 -9.25 -29.00
CA LEU A 441 23.36 -8.63 -28.02
C LEU A 441 24.82 -8.98 -28.27
N LEU A 442 25.13 -10.26 -28.53
CA LEU A 442 26.48 -10.71 -28.86
C LEU A 442 27.02 -10.01 -30.12
N GLY A 443 26.16 -9.77 -31.13
CA GLY A 443 26.51 -9.00 -32.32
C GLY A 443 26.91 -7.56 -31.99
N VAL A 444 26.27 -6.91 -31.03
CA VAL A 444 26.64 -5.55 -30.56
C VAL A 444 28.06 -5.51 -29.99
N PHE A 445 28.46 -6.55 -29.25
CA PHE A 445 29.80 -6.68 -28.67
C PHE A 445 30.84 -7.23 -29.71
N GLY A 446 30.41 -7.61 -30.92
CA GLY A 446 31.27 -8.26 -31.90
C GLY A 446 31.66 -9.68 -31.51
N ALA A 447 30.90 -10.34 -30.65
CA ALA A 447 31.16 -11.69 -30.16
C ALA A 447 30.33 -12.72 -30.95
N ALA A 448 30.86 -13.93 -31.06
CA ALA A 448 30.16 -15.09 -31.63
C ALA A 448 29.65 -16.00 -30.50
N ALA A 449 28.48 -16.60 -30.71
CA ALA A 449 27.95 -17.58 -29.76
C ALA A 449 28.91 -18.76 -29.56
N VAL A 450 29.01 -19.25 -28.34
CA VAL A 450 29.82 -20.45 -27.97
C VAL A 450 28.94 -21.45 -27.26
N GLU A 451 29.23 -22.73 -27.39
CA GLU A 451 28.57 -23.76 -26.60
C GLU A 451 29.01 -23.67 -25.13
N VAL A 452 28.06 -23.73 -24.23
CA VAL A 452 28.29 -23.79 -22.77
C VAL A 452 27.68 -25.07 -22.21
N GLY A 453 28.38 -25.69 -21.27
CA GLY A 453 27.85 -26.85 -20.54
C GLY A 453 26.66 -26.46 -19.64
N ASP A 454 26.10 -27.40 -18.86
CA ASP A 454 24.99 -27.18 -17.95
C ASP A 454 25.41 -26.84 -16.51
N GLU A 455 26.71 -26.82 -16.21
CA GLU A 455 27.22 -26.55 -14.85
C GLU A 455 26.93 -25.10 -14.43
N PRO A 456 26.44 -24.85 -13.20
CA PRO A 456 26.15 -23.48 -12.74
C PRO A 456 27.42 -22.62 -12.59
N SER A 457 27.30 -21.30 -12.67
CA SER A 457 28.42 -20.37 -12.45
C SER A 457 28.76 -20.17 -10.97
N TRP A 458 27.83 -20.50 -10.06
CA TRP A 458 28.06 -20.35 -8.63
C TRP A 458 28.72 -21.60 -8.03
N PRO A 459 29.51 -21.44 -6.95
CA PRO A 459 30.20 -22.57 -6.30
C PRO A 459 29.20 -23.46 -5.55
N GLN A 460 29.61 -24.70 -5.26
CA GLN A 460 28.76 -25.70 -4.61
C GLN A 460 28.20 -25.26 -3.25
N TRP A 461 28.93 -24.46 -2.48
CA TRP A 461 28.44 -23.93 -1.20
C TRP A 461 27.27 -22.99 -1.32
N ALA A 462 27.14 -22.32 -2.48
CA ALA A 462 26.04 -21.40 -2.76
C ALA A 462 24.80 -22.10 -3.36
N ALA A 463 24.95 -23.35 -3.82
CA ALA A 463 23.82 -24.08 -4.39
C ALA A 463 22.80 -24.47 -3.31
N ARG A 464 21.53 -24.18 -3.56
CA ARG A 464 20.44 -24.60 -2.69
C ARG A 464 20.31 -26.11 -2.66
N THR A 465 20.26 -26.68 -1.47
CA THR A 465 20.03 -28.11 -1.24
C THR A 465 18.76 -28.38 -0.42
N SER A 466 18.25 -27.38 0.26
CA SER A 466 17.02 -27.45 1.05
C SER A 466 15.77 -27.44 0.16
N SER A 467 14.77 -28.22 0.56
CA SER A 467 13.43 -28.15 -0.02
C SER A 467 12.73 -26.85 0.36
N TYR A 468 11.80 -26.40 -0.48
CA TYR A 468 10.96 -25.23 -0.25
C TYR A 468 9.62 -25.43 -0.95
N LEU A 469 8.60 -24.64 -0.60
CA LEU A 469 7.24 -24.73 -1.11
C LEU A 469 6.69 -26.15 -1.03
N THR A 470 6.93 -26.81 0.12
CA THR A 470 6.55 -28.21 0.33
C THR A 470 5.07 -28.36 0.69
N HIS A 471 4.39 -27.28 1.07
CA HIS A 471 2.97 -27.31 1.34
C HIS A 471 2.16 -27.69 0.08
N PRO A 472 1.14 -28.54 0.17
CA PRO A 472 0.38 -29.06 -0.97
C PRO A 472 -0.22 -28.00 -1.89
N VAL A 473 -0.50 -26.79 -1.40
CA VAL A 473 -1.02 -25.68 -2.23
C VAL A 473 -0.08 -25.37 -3.40
N PHE A 474 1.23 -25.48 -3.21
CA PHE A 474 2.22 -25.24 -4.24
C PHE A 474 2.45 -26.40 -5.21
N ALA A 475 1.71 -27.52 -5.04
CA ALA A 475 1.77 -28.71 -5.91
C ALA A 475 0.41 -29.05 -6.57
N SER A 476 -0.67 -28.35 -6.21
CA SER A 476 -2.02 -28.77 -6.53
C SER A 476 -2.68 -28.01 -7.69
N HIS A 477 -2.14 -26.84 -8.11
CA HIS A 477 -2.84 -25.92 -9.00
C HIS A 477 -2.03 -25.54 -10.26
N HIS A 478 -1.26 -26.47 -10.83
CA HIS A 478 -0.38 -26.24 -11.98
C HIS A 478 -1.10 -26.21 -13.33
N SER A 479 -2.35 -26.70 -13.43
CA SER A 479 -3.14 -26.55 -14.66
C SER A 479 -3.98 -25.28 -14.60
N GLU A 480 -4.23 -24.67 -15.77
CA GLU A 480 -5.06 -23.46 -15.88
C GLU A 480 -6.45 -23.66 -15.25
N THR A 481 -7.09 -24.82 -15.50
CA THR A 481 -8.39 -25.16 -14.90
C THR A 481 -8.32 -25.24 -13.36
N ALA A 482 -7.27 -25.87 -12.82
CA ALA A 482 -7.12 -25.98 -11.36
C ALA A 482 -6.89 -24.59 -10.73
N MET A 483 -6.03 -23.76 -11.34
CA MET A 483 -5.77 -22.40 -10.89
C MET A 483 -7.02 -21.51 -10.96
N LEU A 484 -7.77 -21.58 -12.07
CA LEU A 484 -9.03 -20.84 -12.24
C LEU A 484 -10.04 -21.19 -11.12
N ARG A 485 -10.20 -22.48 -10.82
CA ARG A 485 -11.10 -22.93 -9.75
C ARG A 485 -10.62 -22.53 -8.36
N TYR A 486 -9.31 -22.56 -8.14
CA TYR A 486 -8.71 -22.11 -6.87
C TYR A 486 -8.96 -20.62 -6.63
N GLN A 487 -8.65 -19.76 -7.59
CA GLN A 487 -8.90 -18.32 -7.51
C GLN A 487 -10.38 -18.01 -7.29
N HIS A 488 -11.29 -18.73 -7.99
CA HIS A 488 -12.72 -18.56 -7.83
C HIS A 488 -13.20 -18.98 -6.43
N ARG A 489 -12.70 -20.10 -5.90
CA ARG A 489 -13.03 -20.55 -4.53
C ARG A 489 -12.61 -19.52 -3.50
N LEU A 490 -11.42 -18.95 -3.63
CA LEU A 490 -10.95 -17.89 -2.72
C LEU A 490 -11.82 -16.64 -2.83
N ALA A 491 -12.08 -16.15 -4.04
CA ALA A 491 -12.93 -14.97 -4.25
C ALA A 491 -14.35 -15.13 -3.68
N GLN A 492 -14.90 -16.35 -3.67
CA GLN A 492 -16.21 -16.61 -3.06
C GLN A 492 -16.23 -16.48 -1.54
N GLN A 493 -15.08 -16.62 -0.88
CA GLN A 493 -14.92 -16.48 0.57
C GLN A 493 -14.64 -15.04 1.02
N ASP A 494 -14.69 -14.09 0.08
CA ASP A 494 -14.41 -12.67 0.32
C ASP A 494 -15.65 -11.80 0.05
N TYR A 495 -15.56 -10.55 0.49
CA TYR A 495 -16.51 -9.50 0.21
C TYR A 495 -15.80 -8.33 -0.50
N ALA A 496 -16.36 -7.91 -1.65
CA ALA A 496 -15.83 -6.84 -2.48
C ALA A 496 -17.00 -6.04 -3.09
N LEU A 497 -16.73 -4.93 -3.78
CA LEU A 497 -17.78 -4.04 -4.31
C LEU A 497 -18.68 -4.70 -5.37
N ASP A 498 -18.26 -5.80 -5.98
CA ASP A 498 -19.08 -6.59 -6.90
C ASP A 498 -20.18 -7.40 -6.19
N ARG A 499 -20.18 -7.43 -4.85
CA ARG A 499 -21.21 -8.06 -4.02
C ARG A 499 -22.16 -7.06 -3.38
N GLY A 500 -21.67 -5.88 -3.01
CA GLY A 500 -22.45 -4.83 -2.38
C GLY A 500 -21.59 -3.75 -1.76
N MET A 501 -22.22 -2.77 -1.15
CA MET A 501 -21.56 -1.63 -0.53
C MET A 501 -20.60 -2.04 0.59
N ILE A 502 -19.47 -1.34 0.64
CA ILE A 502 -18.50 -1.42 1.74
C ILE A 502 -18.44 -0.04 2.41
N PRO A 503 -19.29 0.24 3.41
CA PRO A 503 -19.47 1.59 3.97
C PRO A 503 -18.41 1.95 5.02
N LEU A 504 -17.12 1.70 4.72
CA LEU A 504 -16.02 1.93 5.64
C LEU A 504 -15.67 3.42 5.73
N GLY A 505 -15.92 4.03 6.86
CA GLY A 505 -15.55 5.41 7.16
C GLY A 505 -14.04 5.65 7.10
N SER A 506 -13.69 6.78 6.47
CA SER A 506 -12.34 7.25 6.13
C SER A 506 -11.55 6.35 5.18
N CYS A 507 -12.21 5.38 4.53
CA CYS A 507 -11.58 4.47 3.57
C CYS A 507 -11.97 4.75 2.12
N THR A 508 -13.09 5.42 1.88
CA THR A 508 -13.64 5.78 0.56
C THR A 508 -13.65 4.61 -0.42
N MET A 509 -14.56 3.66 -0.20
CA MET A 509 -14.71 2.49 -1.09
C MET A 509 -15.51 2.87 -2.34
N LYS A 510 -14.94 3.77 -3.13
CA LYS A 510 -15.50 4.28 -4.38
C LYS A 510 -15.36 3.27 -5.52
N LEU A 511 -16.29 3.30 -6.47
CA LEU A 511 -16.22 2.50 -7.69
C LEU A 511 -14.85 2.65 -8.39
N ASN A 512 -14.29 1.52 -8.80
CA ASN A 512 -13.18 1.44 -9.75
C ASN A 512 -13.78 0.98 -11.09
N ALA A 513 -14.03 1.92 -11.99
CA ALA A 513 -14.71 1.60 -13.25
C ALA A 513 -13.83 0.76 -14.18
N ALA A 514 -14.45 -0.13 -14.95
CA ALA A 514 -13.72 -1.03 -15.87
C ALA A 514 -12.88 -0.26 -16.90
N THR A 515 -13.39 0.87 -17.42
CA THR A 515 -12.68 1.73 -18.35
C THR A 515 -11.43 2.36 -17.71
N GLU A 516 -11.50 2.75 -16.44
CA GLU A 516 -10.37 3.30 -15.69
C GLU A 516 -9.28 2.23 -15.47
N MET A 517 -9.69 0.98 -15.25
CA MET A 517 -8.79 -0.15 -15.03
C MET A 517 -8.13 -0.68 -16.31
N ALA A 518 -8.72 -0.48 -17.47
CA ALA A 518 -8.28 -1.07 -18.74
C ALA A 518 -6.79 -0.81 -19.08
N PRO A 519 -6.20 0.38 -18.88
CA PRO A 519 -4.82 0.63 -19.26
C PRO A 519 -3.77 -0.07 -18.39
N VAL A 520 -4.15 -0.60 -17.21
CA VAL A 520 -3.19 -1.21 -16.25
C VAL A 520 -2.47 -2.43 -16.83
N THR A 521 -3.12 -3.14 -17.77
CA THR A 521 -2.56 -4.32 -18.43
C THR A 521 -1.97 -4.06 -19.81
N TRP A 522 -1.94 -2.79 -20.25
CA TRP A 522 -1.33 -2.46 -21.54
C TRP A 522 0.19 -2.52 -21.43
N PRO A 523 0.87 -3.23 -22.35
CA PRO A 523 2.32 -3.38 -22.28
C PRO A 523 3.09 -2.06 -22.21
N GLU A 524 2.59 -1.03 -22.89
CA GLU A 524 3.22 0.28 -22.95
C GLU A 524 3.30 0.96 -21.57
N PHE A 525 2.39 0.66 -20.64
CA PHE A 525 2.41 1.20 -19.28
C PHE A 525 3.01 0.21 -18.27
N ASN A 526 2.81 -1.11 -18.47
CA ASN A 526 3.20 -2.09 -17.46
C ASN A 526 4.56 -2.76 -17.68
N SER A 527 5.16 -2.65 -18.89
CA SER A 527 6.41 -3.37 -19.20
C SER A 527 7.66 -2.48 -19.21
N LEU A 528 7.54 -1.19 -18.92
CA LEU A 528 8.68 -0.29 -18.85
C LEU A 528 9.51 -0.49 -17.60
N HIS A 529 10.83 -0.50 -17.75
CA HIS A 529 11.76 -0.44 -16.64
C HIS A 529 11.86 0.99 -16.07
N PRO A 530 11.94 1.23 -14.74
CA PRO A 530 11.95 2.58 -14.17
C PRO A 530 13.17 3.45 -14.56
N PHE A 531 14.29 2.82 -14.95
CA PHE A 531 15.54 3.51 -15.28
C PHE A 531 15.84 3.51 -16.78
N VAL A 532 14.85 3.30 -17.64
CA VAL A 532 15.03 3.51 -19.08
C VAL A 532 15.32 4.99 -19.39
N PRO A 533 16.08 5.30 -20.46
CA PRO A 533 16.25 6.68 -20.91
C PRO A 533 14.92 7.41 -21.09
N ALA A 534 14.88 8.69 -20.70
CA ALA A 534 13.66 9.49 -20.65
C ALA A 534 12.84 9.50 -21.96
N HIS A 535 13.50 9.48 -23.12
CA HIS A 535 12.82 9.49 -24.42
C HIS A 535 12.07 8.18 -24.74
N LEU A 536 12.35 7.08 -24.03
CA LEU A 536 11.62 5.81 -24.18
C LEU A 536 10.35 5.74 -23.35
N SER A 537 10.17 6.64 -22.37
CA SER A 537 9.04 6.66 -21.44
C SER A 537 8.20 7.94 -21.54
N ALA A 538 8.17 8.56 -22.73
CA ALA A 538 7.51 9.86 -22.93
C ALA A 538 6.01 9.83 -22.57
N GLY A 539 5.31 8.76 -22.92
CA GLY A 539 3.88 8.61 -22.56
C GLY A 539 3.65 8.49 -21.06
N SER A 540 4.43 7.68 -20.36
CA SER A 540 4.32 7.55 -18.90
C SER A 540 4.67 8.85 -18.19
N ARG A 541 5.66 9.60 -18.67
CA ARG A 541 6.03 10.92 -18.15
C ARG A 541 4.92 11.95 -18.38
N ARG A 542 4.25 11.91 -19.53
CA ARG A 542 3.09 12.75 -19.82
C ARG A 542 1.95 12.48 -18.83
N ILE A 543 1.64 11.21 -18.50
CA ILE A 543 0.66 10.87 -17.45
C ILE A 543 1.06 11.48 -16.10
N VAL A 544 2.33 11.37 -15.71
CA VAL A 544 2.85 11.94 -14.45
C VAL A 544 2.70 13.47 -14.44
N GLU A 545 3.08 14.15 -15.51
CA GLU A 545 3.02 15.61 -15.62
C GLU A 545 1.59 16.14 -15.59
N GLU A 546 0.70 15.58 -16.43
CA GLU A 546 -0.70 15.99 -16.50
C GLU A 546 -1.44 15.73 -15.20
N LEU A 547 -1.29 14.53 -14.62
CA LEU A 547 -1.94 14.19 -13.33
C LEU A 547 -1.42 15.08 -12.20
N SER A 548 -0.11 15.33 -12.12
CA SER A 548 0.46 16.24 -11.11
C SER A 548 -0.11 17.65 -11.25
N GLY A 549 -0.23 18.15 -12.48
CA GLY A 549 -0.83 19.46 -12.77
C GLY A 549 -2.31 19.54 -12.35
N TRP A 550 -3.09 18.50 -12.65
CA TRP A 550 -4.50 18.44 -12.25
C TRP A 550 -4.67 18.34 -10.73
N LEU A 551 -3.80 17.59 -10.05
CA LEU A 551 -3.82 17.54 -8.60
C LEU A 551 -3.43 18.87 -7.96
N CYS A 552 -2.49 19.65 -8.56
CA CYS A 552 -2.21 21.02 -8.14
C CYS A 552 -3.47 21.90 -8.26
N GLU A 553 -4.17 21.84 -9.40
CA GLU A 553 -5.40 22.59 -9.61
C GLU A 553 -6.50 22.20 -8.61
N ILE A 554 -6.71 20.89 -8.38
CA ILE A 554 -7.74 20.38 -7.46
C ILE A 554 -7.49 20.80 -6.03
N THR A 555 -6.22 20.82 -5.60
CA THR A 555 -5.84 21.05 -4.19
C THR A 555 -5.42 22.48 -3.89
N GLY A 556 -5.11 23.27 -4.92
CA GLY A 556 -4.60 24.64 -4.78
C GLY A 556 -3.12 24.72 -4.38
N TYR A 557 -2.36 23.63 -4.50
CA TYR A 557 -0.92 23.59 -4.25
C TYR A 557 -0.11 24.03 -5.48
N ALA A 558 1.13 24.41 -5.23
CA ALA A 558 2.06 24.87 -6.29
C ALA A 558 2.80 23.71 -6.98
N ALA A 559 3.01 22.59 -6.29
CA ALA A 559 3.70 21.42 -6.81
C ALA A 559 3.19 20.13 -6.15
N VAL A 560 3.20 19.03 -6.91
CA VAL A 560 2.82 17.69 -6.44
C VAL A 560 3.90 16.68 -6.87
N SER A 561 4.34 15.82 -5.96
CA SER A 561 5.16 14.65 -6.25
C SER A 561 4.31 13.38 -6.22
N LEU A 562 4.42 12.54 -7.25
CA LEU A 562 3.75 11.23 -7.35
C LEU A 562 4.66 10.07 -6.91
N GLN A 563 5.86 10.36 -6.40
CA GLN A 563 6.81 9.34 -5.98
C GLN A 563 6.34 8.49 -4.78
N PRO A 564 5.66 9.04 -3.74
CA PRO A 564 5.27 8.22 -2.60
C PRO A 564 4.33 7.08 -3.00
N ASN A 565 4.73 5.84 -2.70
CA ASN A 565 4.01 4.62 -3.07
C ASN A 565 3.02 4.13 -2.00
N ALA A 566 2.66 4.99 -1.07
CA ALA A 566 1.55 4.85 -0.11
C ALA A 566 1.22 6.21 0.51
N GLY A 567 0.02 6.37 1.09
CA GLY A 567 -0.34 7.57 1.85
C GLY A 567 0.63 7.88 2.98
N SER A 568 1.04 6.86 3.73
CA SER A 568 2.02 7.01 4.80
C SER A 568 3.41 7.47 4.32
N GLN A 569 3.81 7.13 3.09
CA GLN A 569 5.03 7.70 2.48
C GLN A 569 4.82 9.15 2.05
N GLY A 570 3.62 9.51 1.61
CA GLY A 570 3.23 10.91 1.39
C GLY A 570 3.28 11.73 2.67
N GLU A 571 2.78 11.16 3.80
CA GLU A 571 2.92 11.78 5.13
C GLU A 571 4.38 12.05 5.48
N LEU A 572 5.22 11.02 5.39
CA LEU A 572 6.64 11.15 5.67
C LEU A 572 7.31 12.19 4.77
N SER A 573 7.03 12.16 3.45
CA SER A 573 7.59 13.11 2.48
C SER A 573 7.25 14.56 2.81
N GLY A 574 6.00 14.83 3.17
CA GLY A 574 5.56 16.18 3.55
C GLY A 574 6.23 16.68 4.83
N LEU A 575 6.36 15.82 5.83
CA LEU A 575 7.03 16.17 7.09
C LEU A 575 8.54 16.35 6.92
N LEU A 576 9.19 15.55 6.06
CA LEU A 576 10.59 15.74 5.69
C LEU A 576 10.81 17.06 4.95
N ALA A 577 9.88 17.44 4.05
CA ALA A 577 9.95 18.73 3.35
C ALA A 577 9.83 19.91 4.34
N ILE A 578 8.94 19.81 5.34
CA ILE A 578 8.84 20.82 6.42
C ILE A 578 10.14 20.90 7.23
N ALA A 579 10.70 19.75 7.62
CA ALA A 579 11.96 19.72 8.38
C ALA A 579 13.12 20.35 7.58
N ALA A 580 13.25 20.00 6.31
CA ALA A 580 14.27 20.55 5.42
C ALA A 580 14.08 22.07 5.17
N TYR A 581 12.85 22.54 5.08
CA TYR A 581 12.55 23.97 5.00
C TYR A 581 13.05 24.70 6.25
N HIS A 582 12.74 24.23 7.46
CA HIS A 582 13.25 24.84 8.68
C HIS A 582 14.79 24.77 8.78
N GLU A 583 15.40 23.66 8.40
CA GLU A 583 16.87 23.51 8.35
C GLU A 583 17.50 24.52 7.38
N SER A 584 16.91 24.74 6.20
CA SER A 584 17.39 25.69 5.20
C SER A 584 17.41 27.15 5.68
N ARG A 585 16.60 27.45 6.70
CA ARG A 585 16.51 28.78 7.34
C ARG A 585 17.36 28.90 8.59
N GLY A 586 18.13 27.88 8.96
CA GLY A 586 18.87 27.81 10.23
C GLY A 586 17.99 27.54 11.46
N GLU A 587 16.75 27.11 11.25
CA GLU A 587 15.75 26.81 12.28
C GLU A 587 15.57 25.31 12.54
N GLY A 588 16.60 24.50 12.31
CA GLY A 588 16.57 23.03 12.52
C GLY A 588 16.26 22.57 13.95
N HIS A 589 16.19 23.49 14.91
CA HIS A 589 15.71 23.26 16.28
C HIS A 589 14.19 23.15 16.36
N ARG A 590 13.43 23.59 15.34
CA ARG A 590 11.97 23.42 15.27
C ARG A 590 11.65 21.96 14.97
N ARG A 591 11.24 21.21 16.00
CA ARG A 591 10.97 19.77 15.90
C ARG A 591 9.72 19.32 16.64
N VAL A 592 8.84 20.25 17.03
CA VAL A 592 7.56 19.92 17.64
C VAL A 592 6.48 19.85 16.56
N CYS A 593 5.76 18.72 16.49
CA CYS A 593 4.58 18.55 15.70
C CYS A 593 3.35 18.42 16.61
N LEU A 594 2.41 19.36 16.51
CA LEU A 594 1.14 19.29 17.22
C LEU A 594 0.17 18.40 16.45
N ILE A 595 -0.47 17.45 17.12
CA ILE A 595 -1.37 16.48 16.50
C ILE A 595 -2.64 16.35 17.36
N PRO A 596 -3.86 16.52 16.79
CA PRO A 596 -5.10 16.30 17.53
C PRO A 596 -5.22 14.86 18.05
N ALA A 597 -5.83 14.70 19.22
CA ALA A 597 -6.06 13.37 19.83
C ALA A 597 -6.89 12.43 18.93
N SER A 598 -7.71 12.98 18.04
CA SER A 598 -8.55 12.25 17.08
C SER A 598 -7.82 11.84 15.80
N ALA A 599 -6.59 12.32 15.56
CA ALA A 599 -5.85 12.06 14.33
C ALA A 599 -5.62 10.56 14.08
N HIS A 600 -5.45 10.19 12.83
CA HIS A 600 -5.09 8.83 12.45
C HIS A 600 -3.75 8.42 13.07
N GLY A 601 -3.58 7.15 13.44
CA GLY A 601 -2.35 6.65 14.08
C GLY A 601 -1.09 6.80 13.23
N THR A 602 -1.22 6.81 11.89
CA THR A 602 -0.09 7.04 10.97
C THR A 602 0.51 8.44 11.10
N ASN A 603 -0.29 9.46 11.45
CA ASN A 603 0.18 10.84 11.59
C ASN A 603 1.28 10.96 12.66
N ALA A 604 1.01 10.42 13.84
CA ALA A 604 1.98 10.41 14.93
C ALA A 604 3.22 9.57 14.60
N ALA A 605 3.02 8.40 13.96
CA ALA A 605 4.12 7.54 13.53
C ALA A 605 5.02 8.24 12.50
N SER A 606 4.43 8.90 11.49
CA SER A 606 5.16 9.64 10.45
C SER A 606 5.94 10.83 11.03
N ALA A 607 5.36 11.56 12.01
CA ALA A 607 6.05 12.64 12.69
C ALA A 607 7.30 12.15 13.44
N VAL A 608 7.19 11.04 14.18
CA VAL A 608 8.33 10.41 14.86
C VAL A 608 9.40 9.97 13.86
N MET A 609 8.99 9.34 12.73
CA MET A 609 9.92 8.92 11.68
C MET A 609 10.62 10.10 10.98
N ALA A 610 9.98 11.27 10.94
CA ALA A 610 10.56 12.51 10.46
C ALA A 610 11.44 13.23 11.52
N GLY A 611 11.70 12.60 12.69
CA GLY A 611 12.52 13.14 13.77
C GLY A 611 11.82 14.25 14.57
N MET A 612 10.50 14.33 14.51
CA MET A 612 9.72 15.33 15.24
C MET A 612 9.20 14.76 16.58
N ARG A 613 9.04 15.64 17.55
CA ARG A 613 8.40 15.34 18.83
C ARG A 613 6.90 15.63 18.75
N VAL A 614 6.08 14.61 18.94
CA VAL A 614 4.63 14.75 18.95
C VAL A 614 4.15 15.38 20.25
N VAL A 615 3.29 16.39 20.13
CA VAL A 615 2.56 17.00 21.26
C VAL A 615 1.07 16.95 20.92
N VAL A 616 0.29 16.29 21.78
CA VAL A 616 -1.13 16.06 21.52
C VAL A 616 -1.95 17.30 21.87
N VAL A 617 -2.84 17.70 20.96
CA VAL A 617 -3.87 18.74 21.15
C VAL A 617 -5.19 18.05 21.48
N LYS A 618 -5.91 18.58 22.48
CA LYS A 618 -7.19 18.01 22.92
C LYS A 618 -8.28 18.20 21.88
N THR A 619 -9.28 17.33 21.95
CA THR A 619 -10.54 17.45 21.24
C THR A 619 -11.59 18.07 22.17
N ALA A 620 -12.33 19.04 21.69
CA ALA A 620 -13.46 19.64 22.40
C ALA A 620 -14.63 18.64 22.54
N PRO A 621 -15.56 18.83 23.46
CA PRO A 621 -16.72 17.93 23.64
C PRO A 621 -17.57 17.74 22.37
N GLY A 622 -17.59 18.72 21.47
CA GLY A 622 -18.28 18.66 20.18
C GLY A 622 -17.55 17.88 19.07
N GLY A 623 -16.34 17.38 19.36
CA GLY A 623 -15.53 16.67 18.36
C GLY A 623 -14.50 17.53 17.64
N ASP A 624 -14.64 18.85 17.66
CA ASP A 624 -13.71 19.79 17.07
C ASP A 624 -12.36 19.84 17.82
N ILE A 625 -11.35 20.40 17.18
CA ILE A 625 -10.08 20.73 17.85
C ILE A 625 -10.34 21.76 18.95
N ASP A 626 -9.83 21.51 20.16
CA ASP A 626 -9.89 22.49 21.26
C ASP A 626 -8.93 23.65 20.95
N MET A 627 -9.48 24.75 20.41
CA MET A 627 -8.71 25.92 20.00
C MET A 627 -8.00 26.61 21.18
N ALA A 628 -8.52 26.50 22.40
CA ALA A 628 -7.86 27.06 23.59
C ALA A 628 -6.62 26.23 23.96
N ASP A 629 -6.73 24.88 23.93
CA ASP A 629 -5.58 23.99 24.13
C ASP A 629 -4.56 24.15 23.00
N LEU A 630 -5.00 24.27 21.74
CA LEU A 630 -4.12 24.54 20.60
C LEU A 630 -3.31 25.80 20.81
N THR A 631 -3.96 26.94 21.14
CA THR A 631 -3.28 28.21 21.40
C THR A 631 -2.29 28.10 22.56
N ALA A 632 -2.66 27.39 23.62
CA ALA A 632 -1.77 27.15 24.75
C ALA A 632 -0.53 26.32 24.33
N ARG A 633 -0.71 25.25 23.53
CA ARG A 633 0.41 24.43 23.01
C ARG A 633 1.30 25.19 22.03
N ILE A 634 0.74 26.01 21.14
CA ILE A 634 1.49 26.89 20.25
C ILE A 634 2.36 27.84 21.08
N THR A 635 1.79 28.48 22.10
CA THR A 635 2.52 29.41 22.99
C THR A 635 3.63 28.72 23.77
N GLU A 636 3.35 27.51 24.31
CA GLU A 636 4.32 26.71 25.07
C GLU A 636 5.53 26.28 24.22
N HIS A 637 5.30 26.05 22.93
CA HIS A 637 6.31 25.49 22.02
C HIS A 637 6.71 26.44 20.89
N ALA A 638 6.39 27.74 20.95
CA ALA A 638 6.55 28.69 19.84
C ALA A 638 7.91 28.63 19.15
N ASP A 639 9.01 28.59 19.94
CA ASP A 639 10.37 28.54 19.41
C ASP A 639 10.74 27.20 18.76
N HIS A 640 10.01 26.13 19.09
CA HIS A 640 10.29 24.76 18.63
C HIS A 640 9.21 24.20 17.70
N LEU A 641 8.16 24.96 17.44
CA LEU A 641 7.04 24.52 16.60
C LEU A 641 7.49 24.33 15.15
N ALA A 642 7.51 23.10 14.68
CA ALA A 642 7.76 22.78 13.28
C ALA A 642 6.46 22.75 12.47
N ALA A 643 5.44 22.05 12.98
CA ALA A 643 4.19 21.85 12.27
C ALA A 643 3.01 21.58 13.21
N VAL A 644 1.81 21.80 12.67
CA VAL A 644 0.57 21.15 13.10
C VAL A 644 0.16 20.17 12.01
N MET A 645 -0.27 18.95 12.39
CA MET A 645 -0.79 17.96 11.46
C MET A 645 -2.24 17.65 11.79
N VAL A 646 -3.17 18.03 10.92
CA VAL A 646 -4.62 17.90 11.11
C VAL A 646 -5.26 17.17 9.94
N THR A 647 -6.35 16.44 10.20
CA THR A 647 -7.19 15.84 9.14
C THR A 647 -8.34 16.80 8.80
N TYR A 648 -8.62 17.02 7.52
CA TYR A 648 -9.72 17.89 7.09
C TYR A 648 -10.44 17.37 5.83
N PRO A 649 -11.80 17.21 5.84
CA PRO A 649 -12.66 17.32 7.01
C PRO A 649 -12.18 16.48 8.17
N SER A 650 -12.61 16.80 9.41
CA SER A 650 -12.07 16.13 10.60
C SER A 650 -12.35 14.62 10.61
N THR A 651 -11.55 13.86 11.35
CA THR A 651 -11.78 12.42 11.56
C THR A 651 -13.15 12.10 12.21
N HIS A 652 -13.86 13.11 12.67
CA HIS A 652 -15.23 13.00 13.18
C HIS A 652 -16.31 13.14 12.10
N GLY A 653 -15.91 13.30 10.82
CA GLY A 653 -16.83 13.43 9.68
C GLY A 653 -17.49 14.78 9.57
N VAL A 654 -16.88 15.84 10.07
CA VAL A 654 -17.44 17.21 10.07
C VAL A 654 -16.46 18.24 9.52
N PHE A 655 -16.97 19.32 8.96
CA PHE A 655 -16.19 20.49 8.58
C PHE A 655 -16.02 21.40 9.78
N GLU A 656 -14.81 21.52 10.31
CA GLU A 656 -14.51 22.44 11.40
C GLU A 656 -14.43 23.89 10.89
N GLU A 657 -15.22 24.79 11.50
CA GLU A 657 -15.28 26.23 11.13
C GLU A 657 -13.96 26.96 11.36
N THR A 658 -13.14 26.47 12.28
CA THR A 658 -11.94 27.14 12.78
C THR A 658 -10.67 26.82 12.02
N ILE A 659 -10.72 26.02 10.95
CA ILE A 659 -9.53 25.54 10.22
C ILE A 659 -8.64 26.71 9.70
N ALA A 660 -9.24 27.79 9.17
CA ALA A 660 -8.49 28.94 8.69
C ALA A 660 -7.79 29.71 9.84
N ASP A 661 -8.45 29.80 11.01
CA ASP A 661 -7.88 30.44 12.19
C ASP A 661 -6.75 29.60 12.80
N LEU A 662 -6.89 28.28 12.77
CA LEU A 662 -5.81 27.35 13.13
C LEU A 662 -4.58 27.59 12.25
N CYS A 663 -4.77 27.61 10.92
CA CYS A 663 -3.67 27.85 9.97
C CYS A 663 -2.95 29.18 10.28
N ALA A 664 -3.70 30.25 10.50
CA ALA A 664 -3.14 31.57 10.80
C ALA A 664 -2.30 31.55 12.10
N GLN A 665 -2.82 30.97 13.18
CA GLN A 665 -2.10 30.90 14.47
C GLN A 665 -0.79 30.12 14.36
N VAL A 666 -0.77 29.03 13.57
CA VAL A 666 0.43 28.23 13.36
C VAL A 666 1.49 29.00 12.57
N HIS A 667 1.06 29.70 11.49
CA HIS A 667 1.95 30.55 10.69
C HIS A 667 2.53 31.73 11.48
N ASP A 668 1.71 32.39 12.32
CA ASP A 668 2.15 33.48 13.19
C ASP A 668 3.26 33.04 14.16
N ALA A 669 3.24 31.76 14.57
CA ALA A 669 4.28 31.15 15.39
C ALA A 669 5.49 30.60 14.59
N GLY A 670 5.48 30.75 13.26
CA GLY A 670 6.55 30.26 12.35
C GLY A 670 6.48 28.77 12.03
N GLY A 671 5.44 28.06 12.45
CA GLY A 671 5.20 26.65 12.09
C GLY A 671 4.56 26.49 10.70
N GLN A 672 4.48 25.26 10.23
CA GLN A 672 3.82 24.88 8.97
C GLN A 672 2.53 24.09 9.24
N VAL A 673 1.56 24.19 8.35
CA VAL A 673 0.29 23.43 8.46
C VAL A 673 0.31 22.24 7.51
N TYR A 674 0.28 21.05 8.07
CA TYR A 674 0.08 19.81 7.36
C TYR A 674 -1.40 19.40 7.47
N VAL A 675 -2.10 19.35 6.35
CA VAL A 675 -3.45 18.78 6.28
C VAL A 675 -3.38 17.35 5.76
N ASP A 676 -3.79 16.38 6.59
CA ASP A 676 -4.05 15.02 6.12
C ASP A 676 -5.22 15.06 5.14
N GLY A 677 -4.89 15.02 3.87
CA GLY A 677 -5.78 15.02 2.72
C GLY A 677 -5.96 13.62 2.12
N ALA A 678 -5.69 12.57 2.88
CA ALA A 678 -5.87 11.19 2.43
C ALA A 678 -7.24 10.97 1.80
N ASN A 679 -8.27 11.60 2.35
CA ASN A 679 -9.61 11.61 1.81
C ASN A 679 -10.04 13.04 1.41
N LEU A 680 -10.13 13.30 0.10
CA LEU A 680 -10.64 14.56 -0.45
C LEU A 680 -12.11 14.48 -0.90
N ASN A 681 -12.83 13.42 -0.55
CA ASN A 681 -14.14 13.11 -1.11
C ASN A 681 -15.22 14.17 -0.79
N ALA A 682 -14.98 15.02 0.21
CA ALA A 682 -15.83 16.15 0.55
C ALA A 682 -15.27 17.52 0.11
N LEU A 683 -14.10 17.57 -0.55
CA LEU A 683 -13.42 18.84 -0.86
C LEU A 683 -13.31 19.14 -2.36
N VAL A 684 -13.19 18.14 -3.23
CA VAL A 684 -12.93 18.34 -4.67
C VAL A 684 -13.99 19.24 -5.31
N GLY A 685 -13.54 20.38 -5.85
CA GLY A 685 -14.41 21.39 -6.45
C GLY A 685 -15.20 22.26 -5.47
N LEU A 686 -15.08 22.02 -4.18
CA LEU A 686 -15.77 22.78 -3.12
C LEU A 686 -14.81 23.60 -2.24
N ALA A 687 -13.64 23.04 -1.92
CA ALA A 687 -12.60 23.72 -1.14
C ALA A 687 -11.20 23.19 -1.54
N GLN A 688 -10.19 24.04 -1.39
CA GLN A 688 -8.81 23.76 -1.78
C GLN A 688 -7.87 23.93 -0.59
N PRO A 689 -7.24 22.85 -0.07
CA PRO A 689 -6.38 22.91 1.11
C PRO A 689 -5.26 23.96 1.00
N GLY A 690 -4.59 24.04 -0.16
CA GLY A 690 -3.54 25.03 -0.40
C GLY A 690 -4.00 26.48 -0.34
N ARG A 691 -5.29 26.76 -0.55
CA ARG A 691 -5.85 28.12 -0.48
C ARG A 691 -6.35 28.52 0.90
N PHE A 692 -6.91 27.60 1.69
CA PHE A 692 -7.37 27.95 3.03
C PHE A 692 -6.28 27.96 4.12
N GLY A 693 -5.03 27.68 3.75
CA GLY A 693 -3.87 27.86 4.65
C GLY A 693 -3.03 26.61 4.89
N SER A 694 -3.35 25.47 4.32
CA SER A 694 -2.46 24.29 4.38
C SER A 694 -1.20 24.53 3.56
N ASP A 695 -0.04 24.16 4.09
CA ASP A 695 1.26 24.24 3.41
C ASP A 695 1.60 22.95 2.67
N VAL A 696 1.13 21.81 3.18
CA VAL A 696 1.35 20.50 2.60
C VAL A 696 0.18 19.54 2.88
N SER A 697 -0.12 18.68 1.93
CA SER A 697 -1.01 17.53 2.12
C SER A 697 -0.48 16.31 1.38
N HIS A 698 -0.69 15.12 1.95
CA HIS A 698 -0.67 13.92 1.13
C HIS A 698 -2.08 13.59 0.67
N LEU A 699 -2.17 12.85 -0.43
CA LEU A 699 -3.41 12.36 -1.02
C LEU A 699 -3.35 10.85 -1.13
N ASN A 700 -4.51 10.17 -1.07
CA ASN A 700 -4.59 8.75 -1.40
C ASN A 700 -5.40 8.58 -2.68
N LEU A 701 -4.73 8.33 -3.81
CA LEU A 701 -5.44 8.16 -5.09
C LEU A 701 -6.34 6.91 -5.10
N HIS A 702 -6.06 5.95 -4.20
CA HIS A 702 -6.92 4.78 -3.96
C HIS A 702 -8.15 5.07 -3.09
N LYS A 703 -8.46 6.33 -2.83
CA LYS A 703 -9.69 6.80 -2.20
C LYS A 703 -10.50 7.66 -3.19
N THR A 704 -10.26 8.96 -3.23
CA THR A 704 -11.03 9.93 -4.02
C THR A 704 -10.86 9.76 -5.54
N PHE A 705 -9.72 9.20 -6.01
CA PHE A 705 -9.36 9.16 -7.44
C PHE A 705 -9.33 7.73 -8.04
N CYS A 706 -10.15 6.83 -7.54
CA CYS A 706 -10.52 5.54 -8.13
C CYS A 706 -9.39 4.50 -8.33
N ILE A 707 -8.19 4.67 -7.82
CA ILE A 707 -7.24 3.56 -7.77
C ILE A 707 -7.81 2.50 -6.82
N PRO A 708 -7.80 1.21 -7.18
CA PRO A 708 -8.44 0.18 -6.36
C PRO A 708 -7.71 -0.04 -5.03
N HIS A 709 -8.46 -0.41 -4.01
CA HIS A 709 -7.90 -0.75 -2.69
C HIS A 709 -7.16 -2.10 -2.67
N GLY A 710 -7.52 -3.05 -3.55
CA GLY A 710 -6.82 -4.31 -3.75
C GLY A 710 -6.60 -5.17 -2.51
N GLY A 711 -7.46 -5.05 -1.51
CA GLY A 711 -7.28 -5.76 -0.23
C GLY A 711 -6.27 -5.11 0.74
N GLY A 712 -5.82 -3.89 0.45
CA GLY A 712 -4.82 -3.15 1.21
C GLY A 712 -3.59 -2.76 0.37
N GLY A 713 -3.81 -2.39 -0.84
CA GLY A 713 -2.88 -2.01 -1.90
C GLY A 713 -3.20 -2.70 -3.22
N PRO A 714 -2.96 -1.99 -4.36
CA PRO A 714 -1.80 -1.12 -4.59
C PRO A 714 -1.91 0.25 -3.92
N GLY A 715 -0.78 0.78 -3.42
CA GLY A 715 -0.67 2.07 -2.80
C GLY A 715 -0.08 3.13 -3.74
N VAL A 716 -0.60 4.36 -3.63
CA VAL A 716 0.03 5.57 -4.14
C VAL A 716 -0.45 6.77 -3.30
N GLY A 717 0.48 7.60 -2.86
CA GLY A 717 0.20 8.70 -1.93
C GLY A 717 0.90 10.00 -2.33
N PRO A 718 0.42 10.72 -3.38
CA PRO A 718 0.99 11.99 -3.78
C PRO A 718 1.14 12.96 -2.62
N VAL A 719 2.18 13.78 -2.66
CA VAL A 719 2.37 14.88 -1.72
C VAL A 719 2.34 16.21 -2.47
N GLY A 720 1.38 17.06 -2.10
CA GLY A 720 1.19 18.40 -2.63
C GLY A 720 1.68 19.46 -1.65
N VAL A 721 2.36 20.51 -2.15
CA VAL A 721 2.97 21.55 -1.31
C VAL A 721 2.81 22.95 -1.89
N ARG A 722 2.80 23.97 -1.02
CA ARG A 722 2.92 25.37 -1.41
C ARG A 722 4.33 25.67 -1.95
N ALA A 723 4.46 26.79 -2.69
CA ALA A 723 5.67 27.14 -3.43
C ALA A 723 6.97 27.13 -2.59
N HIS A 724 6.92 27.54 -1.33
CA HIS A 724 8.11 27.60 -0.45
C HIS A 724 8.61 26.21 -0.02
N LEU A 725 7.78 25.19 -0.08
CA LEU A 725 8.13 23.79 0.21
C LEU A 725 8.49 22.99 -1.06
N ALA A 726 8.15 23.47 -2.25
CA ALA A 726 8.42 22.78 -3.52
C ALA A 726 9.91 22.39 -3.72
N PRO A 727 10.91 23.22 -3.31
CA PRO A 727 12.32 22.85 -3.41
C PRO A 727 12.74 21.63 -2.58
N PHE A 728 11.90 21.15 -1.66
CA PHE A 728 12.20 20.07 -0.73
C PHE A 728 11.38 18.79 -1.02
N LEU A 729 10.63 18.75 -2.13
CA LEU A 729 9.94 17.52 -2.56
C LEU A 729 10.93 16.37 -2.82
N PRO A 730 10.51 15.10 -2.73
CA PRO A 730 11.36 13.95 -3.04
C PRO A 730 11.99 14.06 -4.44
N ASN A 731 13.27 13.66 -4.54
CA ASN A 731 14.00 13.50 -5.80
C ASN A 731 14.54 12.06 -5.90
N HIS A 732 15.31 11.75 -6.95
CA HIS A 732 15.83 10.39 -7.13
C HIS A 732 17.23 10.42 -7.76
N PRO A 733 18.22 9.67 -7.22
CA PRO A 733 19.61 9.74 -7.70
C PRO A 733 19.81 9.18 -9.10
N LEU A 734 18.95 8.25 -9.55
CA LEU A 734 19.00 7.60 -10.86
C LEU A 734 18.06 8.26 -11.89
N ALA A 735 17.34 9.32 -11.54
CA ALA A 735 16.41 10.05 -12.40
C ALA A 735 16.38 11.51 -11.99
N SER A 736 17.31 12.30 -12.51
CA SER A 736 17.52 13.71 -12.12
C SER A 736 16.31 14.61 -12.42
N GLU A 737 15.42 14.19 -13.31
CA GLU A 737 14.18 14.86 -13.66
C GLU A 737 13.02 14.56 -12.70
N CYS A 738 13.21 13.61 -11.79
CA CYS A 738 12.23 13.29 -10.74
C CYS A 738 12.46 14.16 -9.50
N GLY A 739 11.85 15.32 -9.48
CA GLY A 739 11.92 16.24 -8.34
C GLY A 739 13.09 17.24 -8.37
N PRO A 740 13.14 18.15 -7.40
CA PRO A 740 14.11 19.22 -7.33
C PRO A 740 15.50 18.72 -6.89
N SER A 741 16.57 19.38 -7.36
CA SER A 741 17.95 19.04 -6.99
C SER A 741 18.23 19.21 -5.48
N THR A 742 17.46 20.05 -4.79
CA THR A 742 17.52 20.30 -3.35
C THR A 742 16.58 19.44 -2.54
N GLY A 743 15.95 18.44 -3.17
CA GLY A 743 14.97 17.55 -2.55
C GLY A 743 15.51 16.73 -1.39
N VAL A 744 14.59 16.23 -0.57
CA VAL A 744 14.91 15.48 0.67
C VAL A 744 15.53 14.11 0.45
N GLY A 745 15.58 13.63 -0.78
CA GLY A 745 15.96 12.27 -1.14
C GLY A 745 14.74 11.41 -1.54
N PRO A 746 14.98 10.21 -2.09
CA PRO A 746 13.89 9.33 -2.49
C PRO A 746 13.20 8.69 -1.28
N VAL A 747 11.88 8.51 -1.38
CA VAL A 747 11.05 7.82 -0.39
C VAL A 747 10.53 6.48 -0.91
N ALA A 748 10.75 6.19 -2.19
CA ALA A 748 10.45 4.93 -2.85
C ALA A 748 11.63 4.50 -3.72
N ALA A 749 11.74 3.20 -4.02
CA ALA A 749 12.80 2.63 -4.84
C ALA A 749 12.77 3.13 -6.30
N ALA A 750 11.58 3.40 -6.84
CA ALA A 750 11.39 3.90 -8.19
C ALA A 750 11.10 5.42 -8.21
N PRO A 751 11.53 6.13 -9.28
CA PRO A 751 11.37 7.59 -9.40
C PRO A 751 9.93 8.08 -9.25
N TYR A 752 8.95 7.30 -9.72
CA TYR A 752 7.53 7.64 -9.70
C TYR A 752 6.69 6.61 -8.93
N GLY A 753 7.32 5.85 -8.02
CA GLY A 753 6.65 4.92 -7.12
C GLY A 753 5.76 3.91 -7.86
N SER A 754 4.45 3.98 -7.67
CA SER A 754 3.45 3.08 -8.28
C SER A 754 2.98 3.58 -9.66
N ALA A 755 3.89 3.79 -10.59
CA ALA A 755 3.65 4.50 -11.84
C ALA A 755 2.59 3.84 -12.76
N SER A 756 2.53 2.50 -12.84
CA SER A 756 1.63 1.80 -13.78
C SER A 756 0.14 1.94 -13.46
N ILE A 757 -0.21 2.39 -12.26
CA ILE A 757 -1.62 2.59 -11.86
C ILE A 757 -2.06 4.06 -11.92
N LEU A 758 -1.16 4.99 -12.22
CA LEU A 758 -1.51 6.41 -12.41
C LEU A 758 -2.50 6.65 -13.55
N PRO A 759 -2.49 5.88 -14.66
CA PRO A 759 -3.50 5.99 -15.71
C PRO A 759 -4.94 5.84 -15.22
N ILE A 760 -5.19 5.12 -14.12
CA ILE A 760 -6.53 4.99 -13.52
C ILE A 760 -7.06 6.36 -13.08
N SER A 761 -6.30 7.07 -12.26
CA SER A 761 -6.72 8.42 -11.79
C SER A 761 -6.72 9.44 -12.92
N TRP A 762 -5.81 9.32 -13.88
CA TRP A 762 -5.80 10.14 -15.09
C TRP A 762 -7.12 9.96 -15.87
N ALA A 763 -7.52 8.70 -16.11
CA ALA A 763 -8.78 8.37 -16.79
C ALA A 763 -9.99 8.88 -16.01
N TYR A 764 -10.02 8.71 -14.70
CA TYR A 764 -11.10 9.22 -13.84
C TYR A 764 -11.31 10.73 -14.00
N VAL A 765 -10.22 11.52 -13.92
CA VAL A 765 -10.30 12.99 -14.08
C VAL A 765 -10.78 13.35 -15.48
N ARG A 766 -10.32 12.68 -16.53
CA ARG A 766 -10.73 12.92 -17.92
C ARG A 766 -12.19 12.51 -18.18
N LEU A 767 -12.66 11.42 -17.60
CA LEU A 767 -14.04 10.94 -17.74
C LEU A 767 -15.03 11.86 -16.98
N MET A 768 -14.65 12.32 -15.79
CA MET A 768 -15.52 13.14 -14.94
C MET A 768 -15.50 14.64 -15.32
N GLY A 769 -14.32 15.17 -15.66
CA GLY A 769 -14.12 16.63 -15.83
C GLY A 769 -14.42 17.40 -14.55
N GLY A 770 -14.16 18.70 -14.54
CA GLY A 770 -14.37 19.54 -13.34
C GLY A 770 -15.79 19.51 -12.80
N ALA A 771 -16.78 19.53 -13.69
CA ALA A 771 -18.21 19.50 -13.29
C ALA A 771 -18.61 18.15 -12.69
N GLY A 772 -18.14 17.04 -13.26
CA GLY A 772 -18.41 15.69 -12.74
C GLY A 772 -17.73 15.44 -11.40
N LEU A 773 -16.49 15.89 -11.21
CA LEU A 773 -15.76 15.79 -9.94
C LEU A 773 -16.46 16.57 -8.83
N THR A 774 -16.91 17.81 -9.11
CA THR A 774 -17.68 18.63 -8.15
C THR A 774 -19.00 17.96 -7.79
N LEU A 775 -19.72 17.44 -8.80
CA LEU A 775 -20.98 16.72 -8.56
C LEU A 775 -20.76 15.45 -7.72
N ALA A 776 -19.69 14.71 -7.93
CA ALA A 776 -19.34 13.54 -7.12
C ALA A 776 -19.17 13.92 -5.64
N THR A 777 -18.45 15.00 -5.36
CA THR A 777 -18.27 15.52 -4.00
C THR A 777 -19.59 15.94 -3.36
N GLN A 778 -20.44 16.67 -4.09
CA GLN A 778 -21.76 17.09 -3.60
C GLN A 778 -22.66 15.88 -3.28
N VAL A 779 -22.63 14.84 -4.12
CA VAL A 779 -23.41 13.62 -3.90
C VAL A 779 -22.83 12.79 -2.74
N ALA A 780 -21.52 12.75 -2.55
CA ALA A 780 -20.93 12.11 -1.37
C ALA A 780 -21.42 12.75 -0.05
N ILE A 781 -21.49 14.09 -0.02
CA ILE A 781 -22.06 14.83 1.13
C ILE A 781 -23.56 14.50 1.28
N LEU A 782 -24.33 14.46 0.18
CA LEU A 782 -25.74 14.09 0.22
C LEU A 782 -25.96 12.68 0.76
N ASN A 783 -25.21 11.68 0.25
CA ASN A 783 -25.35 10.27 0.65
C ASN A 783 -25.08 10.11 2.16
N ALA A 784 -24.02 10.74 2.69
CA ALA A 784 -23.70 10.69 4.11
C ALA A 784 -24.79 11.33 4.98
N ASN A 785 -25.28 12.50 4.59
CA ASN A 785 -26.37 13.21 5.31
C ASN A 785 -27.68 12.44 5.22
N TYR A 786 -28.00 11.80 4.08
CA TYR A 786 -29.17 10.94 3.94
C TYR A 786 -29.12 9.77 4.91
N VAL A 787 -28.03 9.04 4.96
CA VAL A 787 -27.84 7.93 5.90
C VAL A 787 -27.93 8.42 7.36
N ALA A 788 -27.21 9.49 7.69
CA ALA A 788 -27.24 10.10 9.02
C ALA A 788 -28.67 10.48 9.45
N ARG A 789 -29.40 11.17 8.57
CA ARG A 789 -30.78 11.60 8.82
C ARG A 789 -31.75 10.45 9.03
N ARG A 790 -31.65 9.41 8.19
CA ARG A 790 -32.51 8.23 8.25
C ARG A 790 -32.25 7.37 9.48
N LEU A 791 -30.98 7.25 9.93
CA LEU A 791 -30.60 6.43 11.07
C LEU A 791 -30.65 7.18 12.41
N ALA A 792 -30.68 8.51 12.45
CA ALA A 792 -30.69 9.30 13.69
C ALA A 792 -31.77 8.89 14.72
N PRO A 793 -33.00 8.48 14.35
CA PRO A 793 -34.00 8.01 15.30
C PRO A 793 -33.65 6.69 15.99
N TYR A 794 -32.75 5.90 15.45
CA TYR A 794 -32.36 4.56 15.90
C TYR A 794 -30.98 4.51 16.52
N TYR A 795 -30.04 5.26 15.95
CA TYR A 795 -28.66 5.39 16.37
C TYR A 795 -28.27 6.87 16.38
N PRO A 796 -27.96 7.47 17.56
CA PRO A 796 -27.54 8.87 17.58
C PRO A 796 -26.33 9.11 16.68
N VAL A 797 -26.38 10.18 15.89
CA VAL A 797 -25.21 10.69 15.17
C VAL A 797 -24.36 11.47 16.16
N LEU A 798 -23.13 11.01 16.41
CA LEU A 798 -22.32 11.50 17.52
C LEU A 798 -21.86 12.95 17.34
N TYR A 799 -21.41 13.27 16.10
CA TYR A 799 -20.90 14.60 15.78
C TYR A 799 -21.57 15.15 14.51
N THR A 800 -21.88 16.43 14.55
CA THR A 800 -22.42 17.18 13.41
C THR A 800 -21.86 18.60 13.43
N GLY A 801 -21.78 19.22 12.25
CA GLY A 801 -21.49 20.64 12.12
C GLY A 801 -22.65 21.55 12.62
N PRO A 802 -22.50 22.89 12.49
CA PRO A 802 -23.44 23.86 13.06
C PRO A 802 -24.90 23.69 12.62
N ASN A 803 -25.16 23.24 11.41
CA ASN A 803 -26.48 22.99 10.84
C ASN A 803 -27.02 21.56 11.04
N GLY A 804 -26.38 20.77 11.91
CA GLY A 804 -26.73 19.38 12.12
C GLY A 804 -26.33 18.47 10.94
N LEU A 805 -25.42 18.92 10.08
CA LEU A 805 -24.93 18.21 8.90
C LEU A 805 -23.58 17.56 9.17
N VAL A 806 -23.31 16.49 8.42
CA VAL A 806 -22.01 15.83 8.34
C VAL A 806 -21.34 16.13 6.98
N ALA A 807 -20.06 15.81 6.85
CA ALA A 807 -19.34 15.90 5.59
C ALA A 807 -19.69 14.70 4.67
N HIS A 808 -18.75 13.87 4.32
CA HIS A 808 -18.93 12.68 3.46
C HIS A 808 -19.07 11.36 4.24
N GLU A 809 -19.03 11.43 5.57
CA GLU A 809 -19.15 10.28 6.47
C GLU A 809 -19.84 10.71 7.78
N CYS A 810 -20.38 9.73 8.52
CA CYS A 810 -21.02 10.00 9.81
C CYS A 810 -20.62 8.93 10.85
N ILE A 811 -20.68 9.32 12.14
CA ILE A 811 -20.41 8.43 13.27
C ILE A 811 -21.71 8.12 13.99
N LEU A 812 -22.10 6.83 14.00
CA LEU A 812 -23.25 6.34 14.73
C LEU A 812 -22.80 5.85 16.12
N ASP A 813 -23.44 6.37 17.17
CA ASP A 813 -23.12 6.07 18.56
C ASP A 813 -23.88 4.85 19.05
N VAL A 814 -23.15 3.80 19.48
CA VAL A 814 -23.71 2.57 20.03
C VAL A 814 -23.47 2.45 21.55
N ARG A 815 -22.75 3.40 22.17
CA ARG A 815 -22.27 3.29 23.56
C ARG A 815 -23.39 3.18 24.59
N GLU A 816 -24.42 4.03 24.52
CA GLU A 816 -25.57 3.95 25.45
C GLU A 816 -26.38 2.68 25.18
N ILE A 817 -26.54 2.29 23.90
CA ILE A 817 -27.16 1.01 23.53
C ILE A 817 -26.43 -0.16 24.18
N THR A 818 -25.09 -0.19 24.07
CA THR A 818 -24.26 -1.23 24.70
C THR A 818 -24.42 -1.25 26.22
N LYS A 819 -24.43 -0.08 26.85
CA LYS A 819 -24.58 0.04 28.30
C LYS A 819 -25.93 -0.50 28.79
N ASP A 820 -26.99 -0.20 28.05
CA ASP A 820 -28.37 -0.58 28.46
C ASP A 820 -28.72 -2.04 28.14
N THR A 821 -28.15 -2.62 27.07
CA THR A 821 -28.54 -3.95 26.57
C THR A 821 -27.44 -5.00 26.68
N GLY A 822 -26.18 -4.59 26.80
CA GLY A 822 -25.02 -5.49 26.73
C GLY A 822 -24.63 -5.90 25.28
N VAL A 823 -25.36 -5.43 24.25
CA VAL A 823 -25.02 -5.66 22.85
C VAL A 823 -23.90 -4.73 22.44
N SER A 824 -22.78 -5.29 22.00
CA SER A 824 -21.59 -4.51 21.62
C SER A 824 -21.64 -4.02 20.17
N VAL A 825 -20.79 -3.05 19.85
CA VAL A 825 -20.59 -2.61 18.45
C VAL A 825 -20.11 -3.75 17.54
N ASP A 826 -19.33 -4.69 18.10
CA ASP A 826 -18.88 -5.89 17.38
C ASP A 826 -20.06 -6.83 17.03
N ASP A 827 -21.02 -6.99 17.94
CA ASP A 827 -22.23 -7.78 17.68
C ASP A 827 -23.05 -7.19 16.52
N VAL A 828 -23.18 -5.86 16.46
CA VAL A 828 -23.86 -5.16 15.36
C VAL A 828 -23.10 -5.40 14.04
N ALA A 829 -21.79 -5.25 14.05
CA ALA A 829 -20.95 -5.45 12.87
C ALA A 829 -21.02 -6.90 12.35
N LYS A 830 -20.94 -7.89 13.23
CA LYS A 830 -21.06 -9.30 12.84
C LYS A 830 -22.46 -9.64 12.31
N ARG A 831 -23.51 -9.02 12.88
CA ARG A 831 -24.88 -9.23 12.39
C ARG A 831 -25.11 -8.63 11.01
N LEU A 832 -24.47 -7.50 10.67
CA LEU A 832 -24.51 -6.92 9.34
C LEU A 832 -24.00 -7.91 8.26
N ILE A 833 -23.06 -8.80 8.58
CA ILE A 833 -22.60 -9.85 7.66
C ILE A 833 -23.75 -10.76 7.27
N ASP A 834 -24.63 -11.15 8.21
CA ASP A 834 -25.82 -11.94 7.92
C ASP A 834 -26.82 -11.22 7.00
N TYR A 835 -26.85 -9.87 7.08
CA TYR A 835 -27.63 -9.04 6.17
C TYR A 835 -26.94 -8.83 4.79
N GLY A 836 -25.73 -9.41 4.61
CA GLY A 836 -24.98 -9.31 3.36
C GLY A 836 -24.29 -7.96 3.17
N PHE A 837 -23.70 -7.42 4.25
CA PHE A 837 -22.88 -6.22 4.23
C PHE A 837 -21.50 -6.46 4.84
N HIS A 838 -20.50 -5.79 4.27
CA HIS A 838 -19.30 -5.45 5.03
C HIS A 838 -19.68 -4.38 6.06
N ALA A 839 -19.38 -4.60 7.33
CA ALA A 839 -19.72 -3.62 8.34
C ALA A 839 -18.89 -2.32 8.21
N PRO A 840 -19.41 -1.17 8.68
CA PRO A 840 -18.66 0.08 8.80
C PRO A 840 -17.44 -0.05 9.71
N THR A 841 -16.56 0.95 9.68
CA THR A 841 -15.39 1.01 10.56
C THR A 841 -15.83 1.09 12.04
N MET A 842 -15.34 0.14 12.85
CA MET A 842 -15.71 0.01 14.26
C MET A 842 -14.74 0.75 15.18
N SER A 843 -15.28 1.41 16.21
CA SER A 843 -14.50 1.96 17.34
C SER A 843 -13.38 2.91 16.91
N PHE A 844 -13.60 3.64 15.84
CA PHE A 844 -12.68 4.68 15.36
C PHE A 844 -13.47 5.92 14.87
N PRO A 845 -13.03 7.13 15.18
CA PRO A 845 -11.99 7.49 16.15
C PRO A 845 -12.43 7.33 17.61
N VAL A 846 -13.70 7.04 17.85
CA VAL A 846 -14.30 6.89 19.18
C VAL A 846 -14.65 5.43 19.44
N ALA A 847 -14.22 4.87 20.56
CA ALA A 847 -14.56 3.51 20.94
C ALA A 847 -16.08 3.33 21.10
N GLY A 848 -16.63 2.19 20.64
CA GLY A 848 -18.05 1.88 20.73
C GLY A 848 -18.94 2.61 19.71
N THR A 849 -18.37 3.02 18.57
CA THR A 849 -19.09 3.69 17.48
C THR A 849 -18.91 2.96 16.16
N LEU A 850 -19.76 3.28 15.18
CA LEU A 850 -19.64 2.86 13.78
C LEU A 850 -19.45 4.10 12.92
N MET A 851 -18.37 4.15 12.12
CA MET A 851 -18.15 5.22 11.16
C MET A 851 -18.55 4.75 9.77
N VAL A 852 -19.52 5.43 9.18
CA VAL A 852 -20.15 5.10 7.89
C VAL A 852 -19.77 6.13 6.85
N GLU A 853 -19.14 5.68 5.76
CA GLU A 853 -18.87 6.47 4.56
C GLU A 853 -19.56 5.81 3.36
N PRO A 854 -20.76 6.25 2.96
CA PRO A 854 -21.38 5.86 1.70
C PRO A 854 -20.84 6.75 0.58
N THR A 855 -20.02 6.22 -0.30
CA THR A 855 -19.47 7.01 -1.41
C THR A 855 -20.54 7.49 -2.39
N GLU A 856 -20.23 8.42 -3.26
CA GLU A 856 -21.14 8.91 -4.31
C GLU A 856 -21.51 7.84 -5.35
N SER A 857 -20.74 6.76 -5.44
CA SER A 857 -20.97 5.69 -6.42
C SER A 857 -22.06 4.69 -6.00
N GLU A 858 -22.49 4.72 -4.74
CA GLU A 858 -23.56 3.85 -4.26
C GLU A 858 -24.95 4.42 -4.61
N ASP A 859 -25.81 3.58 -5.12
CA ASP A 859 -27.17 4.00 -5.50
C ASP A 859 -28.14 4.03 -4.30
N LEU A 860 -29.27 4.72 -4.48
CA LEU A 860 -30.25 4.88 -3.41
C LEU A 860 -30.84 3.55 -2.92
N ALA A 861 -30.97 2.54 -3.79
CA ALA A 861 -31.53 1.25 -3.39
C ALA A 861 -30.58 0.51 -2.44
N GLU A 862 -29.27 0.60 -2.69
CA GLU A 862 -28.27 0.00 -1.80
C GLU A 862 -28.14 0.78 -0.48
N LEU A 863 -28.22 2.13 -0.52
CA LEU A 863 -28.25 2.94 0.70
C LEU A 863 -29.49 2.60 1.56
N ASP A 864 -30.67 2.49 0.93
CA ASP A 864 -31.90 2.11 1.64
C ASP A 864 -31.79 0.69 2.20
N ARG A 865 -31.21 -0.27 1.46
CA ARG A 865 -30.96 -1.63 1.93
C ARG A 865 -30.08 -1.66 3.19
N PHE A 866 -29.03 -0.84 3.23
CA PHE A 866 -28.16 -0.69 4.41
C PHE A 866 -28.92 -0.09 5.59
N ILE A 867 -29.67 0.99 5.34
CA ILE A 867 -30.47 1.66 6.37
C ILE A 867 -31.51 0.70 6.96
N ASP A 868 -32.22 -0.05 6.12
CA ASP A 868 -33.22 -1.01 6.57
C ASP A 868 -32.59 -2.16 7.37
N ALA A 869 -31.40 -2.63 7.00
CA ALA A 869 -30.66 -3.62 7.77
C ALA A 869 -30.27 -3.08 9.17
N MET A 870 -29.79 -1.85 9.24
CA MET A 870 -29.46 -1.21 10.54
C MET A 870 -30.71 -1.03 11.41
N ILE A 871 -31.85 -0.63 10.84
CA ILE A 871 -33.12 -0.49 11.56
C ILE A 871 -33.59 -1.85 12.08
N ALA A 872 -33.50 -2.91 11.26
CA ALA A 872 -33.86 -4.26 11.67
C ALA A 872 -32.95 -4.80 12.81
N ILE A 873 -31.62 -4.56 12.72
CA ILE A 873 -30.69 -4.90 13.80
C ILE A 873 -31.04 -4.12 15.09
N ARG A 874 -31.48 -2.86 14.97
CA ARG A 874 -31.94 -2.10 16.13
C ARG A 874 -33.17 -2.77 16.79
N ALA A 875 -34.10 -3.28 16.01
CA ALA A 875 -35.25 -4.04 16.56
C ALA A 875 -34.80 -5.30 17.30
N GLU A 876 -33.83 -6.06 16.76
CA GLU A 876 -33.21 -7.20 17.44
C GLU A 876 -32.51 -6.81 18.76
N ILE A 877 -31.85 -5.63 18.79
CA ILE A 877 -31.24 -5.07 20.02
C ILE A 877 -32.32 -4.70 21.05
N ASP A 878 -33.43 -4.12 20.62
CA ASP A 878 -34.53 -3.73 21.50
C ASP A 878 -35.23 -4.96 22.14
N GLU A 879 -35.27 -6.13 21.46
CA GLU A 879 -35.71 -7.38 22.04
C GLU A 879 -34.82 -7.79 23.24
N VAL A 880 -33.50 -7.68 23.09
CA VAL A 880 -32.55 -7.91 24.19
C VAL A 880 -32.77 -6.88 25.31
N GLY A 881 -32.94 -5.61 24.98
CA GLY A 881 -33.19 -4.53 25.97
C GLY A 881 -34.47 -4.69 26.79
N ARG A 882 -35.52 -5.29 26.19
CA ARG A 882 -36.76 -5.64 26.91
C ARG A 882 -36.65 -6.89 27.78
N GLY A 883 -35.57 -7.65 27.66
CA GLY A 883 -35.37 -8.92 28.34
C GLY A 883 -36.12 -10.09 27.67
N ASP A 884 -36.57 -9.94 26.43
CA ASP A 884 -37.26 -11.02 25.68
C ASP A 884 -36.29 -12.16 25.39
N VAL A 885 -35.00 -11.84 25.21
CA VAL A 885 -33.88 -12.79 25.02
C VAL A 885 -32.65 -12.29 25.76
N ALA A 886 -31.88 -13.21 26.37
CA ALA A 886 -30.61 -12.83 26.96
C ALA A 886 -29.57 -12.51 25.87
N VAL A 887 -28.67 -11.54 26.10
CA VAL A 887 -27.66 -11.14 25.11
C VAL A 887 -26.82 -12.33 24.66
N ALA A 888 -26.46 -13.25 25.59
CA ALA A 888 -25.67 -14.43 25.30
C ALA A 888 -26.39 -15.43 24.36
N ASP A 889 -27.72 -15.43 24.36
CA ASP A 889 -28.55 -16.33 23.56
C ASP A 889 -29.12 -15.65 22.30
N SER A 890 -28.78 -14.38 22.07
CA SER A 890 -29.30 -13.59 20.96
C SER A 890 -28.69 -13.94 19.62
N VAL A 891 -29.45 -13.74 18.55
CA VAL A 891 -28.98 -13.86 17.16
C VAL A 891 -27.80 -12.92 16.87
N LEU A 892 -27.69 -11.80 17.58
CA LEU A 892 -26.60 -10.82 17.47
C LEU A 892 -25.26 -11.39 17.98
N ARG A 893 -25.29 -12.09 19.14
CA ARG A 893 -24.08 -12.64 19.76
C ARG A 893 -23.50 -13.81 18.98
N HIS A 894 -24.35 -14.59 18.32
CA HIS A 894 -23.94 -15.77 17.54
C HIS A 894 -23.63 -15.45 16.06
N ALA A 895 -23.90 -14.23 15.60
CA ALA A 895 -23.54 -13.81 14.24
C ALA A 895 -22.01 -13.75 14.03
N PRO A 896 -21.51 -13.99 12.80
CA PRO A 896 -22.26 -14.34 11.60
C PRO A 896 -22.56 -15.84 11.50
N HIS A 897 -23.68 -16.20 10.82
CA HIS A 897 -24.16 -17.58 10.68
C HIS A 897 -23.72 -18.20 9.35
N THR A 898 -22.92 -19.25 9.43
CA THR A 898 -22.43 -19.98 8.24
C THR A 898 -23.47 -20.96 7.72
N ALA A 899 -23.36 -21.35 6.44
CA ALA A 899 -24.19 -22.42 5.87
C ALA A 899 -23.98 -23.75 6.63
N VAL A 900 -22.76 -24.01 7.07
CA VAL A 900 -22.40 -25.23 7.82
C VAL A 900 -23.11 -25.28 9.17
N SER A 901 -23.05 -24.14 9.94
CA SER A 901 -23.74 -24.08 11.24
C SER A 901 -25.25 -24.27 11.12
N LEU A 902 -25.86 -23.76 10.05
CA LEU A 902 -27.30 -23.91 9.81
C LEU A 902 -27.72 -25.32 9.36
N ALA A 903 -26.85 -26.05 8.70
CA ALA A 903 -27.08 -27.44 8.28
C ALA A 903 -26.82 -28.44 9.42
N GLY A 904 -26.07 -28.06 10.46
CA GLY A 904 -25.73 -28.87 11.62
C GLY A 904 -26.84 -28.97 12.68
N GLU A 905 -26.47 -29.40 13.86
CA GLU A 905 -27.36 -29.35 15.07
C GLU A 905 -27.71 -27.90 15.39
N TRP A 906 -28.92 -27.65 15.88
CA TRP A 906 -29.40 -26.30 16.16
C TRP A 906 -30.00 -26.24 17.54
N ASP A 907 -29.27 -25.69 18.46
CA ASP A 907 -29.62 -25.53 19.88
C ASP A 907 -29.89 -24.06 20.29
N HIS A 908 -29.95 -23.16 19.31
CA HIS A 908 -30.23 -21.75 19.56
C HIS A 908 -31.73 -21.50 19.84
N PRO A 909 -32.08 -20.51 20.70
CA PRO A 909 -33.49 -20.21 21.01
C PRO A 909 -34.24 -19.48 19.87
N TYR A 910 -33.56 -19.09 18.80
CA TYR A 910 -34.13 -18.49 17.62
C TYR A 910 -34.08 -19.45 16.41
N THR A 911 -34.85 -19.16 15.39
CA THR A 911 -34.98 -20.08 14.23
C THR A 911 -33.80 -19.92 13.26
N ARG A 912 -33.53 -21.00 12.49
CA ARG A 912 -32.57 -20.93 11.37
C ARG A 912 -32.95 -19.84 10.37
N GLU A 913 -34.24 -19.59 10.16
CA GLU A 913 -34.73 -18.54 9.27
C GLU A 913 -34.36 -17.15 9.78
N GLN A 914 -34.54 -16.86 11.08
CA GLN A 914 -34.09 -15.62 11.71
C GLN A 914 -32.58 -15.44 11.58
N ALA A 915 -31.81 -16.50 11.73
CA ALA A 915 -30.35 -16.47 11.58
C ALA A 915 -29.93 -16.13 10.13
N ALA A 916 -30.44 -16.93 9.17
CA ALA A 916 -29.96 -16.89 7.79
C ALA A 916 -30.63 -15.82 6.93
N PHE A 917 -31.90 -15.56 7.12
CA PHE A 917 -32.73 -14.71 6.28
C PHE A 917 -33.44 -13.63 7.11
N PRO A 918 -32.69 -12.77 7.80
CA PRO A 918 -33.29 -11.66 8.50
C PRO A 918 -34.05 -10.73 7.55
N ALA A 919 -34.86 -9.83 8.09
CA ALA A 919 -35.67 -8.92 7.31
C ALA A 919 -34.84 -8.21 6.22
N SER A 920 -35.43 -8.00 5.04
CA SER A 920 -34.79 -7.36 3.85
C SER A 920 -33.70 -8.15 3.13
N VAL A 921 -33.30 -9.35 3.56
CA VAL A 921 -32.34 -10.18 2.83
C VAL A 921 -33.01 -10.89 1.66
N ASP A 922 -32.49 -10.62 0.44
CA ASP A 922 -32.90 -11.41 -0.73
C ASP A 922 -32.36 -12.85 -0.64
N ARG A 923 -33.30 -13.81 -0.53
CA ARG A 923 -32.97 -15.24 -0.40
C ARG A 923 -32.19 -15.80 -1.59
N ARG A 924 -32.31 -15.19 -2.78
CA ARG A 924 -31.66 -15.67 -4.01
C ARG A 924 -30.22 -15.25 -4.11
N SER A 925 -29.87 -14.09 -3.51
CA SER A 925 -28.54 -13.50 -3.53
C SER A 925 -27.89 -13.46 -2.15
N LYS A 926 -28.30 -14.35 -1.23
CA LYS A 926 -27.74 -14.45 0.13
C LYS A 926 -26.23 -14.65 0.08
N TYR A 927 -25.48 -13.72 0.74
CA TYR A 927 -24.08 -13.93 1.04
C TYR A 927 -23.92 -14.89 2.23
N TRP A 928 -23.14 -15.91 2.07
CA TRP A 928 -22.85 -16.90 3.10
C TRP A 928 -21.43 -16.64 3.66
N PRO A 929 -21.29 -16.21 4.94
CA PRO A 929 -19.98 -16.08 5.53
C PRO A 929 -19.26 -17.44 5.58
N PRO A 930 -17.97 -17.49 5.20
CA PRO A 930 -17.22 -18.75 5.15
C PRO A 930 -16.92 -19.32 6.53
N VAL A 931 -16.80 -18.48 7.55
CA VAL A 931 -16.53 -18.88 8.95
C VAL A 931 -17.44 -18.11 9.92
N GLY A 932 -17.63 -18.67 11.10
CA GLY A 932 -18.28 -17.98 12.21
C GLY A 932 -17.39 -16.94 12.87
N ARG A 933 -17.81 -16.39 14.02
CA ARG A 933 -17.03 -15.40 14.78
C ARG A 933 -15.66 -15.96 15.18
N ILE A 934 -14.59 -15.25 14.86
CA ILE A 934 -13.21 -15.71 15.06
C ILE A 934 -12.72 -15.39 16.47
N ASP A 935 -12.09 -16.38 17.15
CA ASP A 935 -11.38 -16.16 18.43
C ASP A 935 -9.98 -15.56 18.18
N GLY A 936 -9.89 -14.24 18.18
CA GLY A 936 -8.64 -13.52 18.01
C GLY A 936 -7.62 -13.79 19.14
N ALA A 937 -8.07 -13.97 20.37
CA ALA A 937 -7.18 -14.21 21.51
C ALA A 937 -6.53 -15.60 21.46
N TYR A 938 -7.28 -16.60 20.97
CA TYR A 938 -6.71 -17.93 20.69
C TYR A 938 -5.55 -17.84 19.70
N GLY A 939 -5.76 -17.19 18.55
CA GLY A 939 -4.75 -17.07 17.50
C GLY A 939 -3.48 -16.32 17.94
N ASP A 940 -3.58 -15.30 18.80
CA ASP A 940 -2.42 -14.59 19.32
C ASP A 940 -1.62 -15.38 20.37
N ARG A 941 -2.29 -16.31 21.07
CA ARG A 941 -1.62 -17.23 22.00
C ARG A 941 -0.96 -18.42 21.30
N HIS A 942 -1.50 -18.83 20.15
CA HIS A 942 -1.03 -19.97 19.35
C HIS A 942 -0.61 -19.48 17.96
N LEU A 943 0.37 -18.57 17.92
CA LEU A 943 0.74 -17.84 16.70
C LEU A 943 1.29 -18.80 15.64
N VAL A 944 0.56 -18.97 14.54
CA VAL A 944 0.97 -19.68 13.33
C VAL A 944 0.78 -18.71 12.15
N CYS A 945 1.86 -18.41 11.43
CA CYS A 945 1.89 -17.42 10.34
C CYS A 945 2.31 -18.03 8.99
N ALA A 946 2.19 -19.33 8.85
CA ALA A 946 2.40 -20.10 7.62
C ALA A 946 1.15 -20.95 7.34
N CYS A 947 1.05 -21.49 6.12
CA CYS A 947 -0.03 -22.39 5.74
C CYS A 947 -0.11 -23.57 6.71
N PRO A 948 -1.25 -23.80 7.35
CA PRO A 948 -1.40 -24.95 8.24
C PRO A 948 -1.39 -26.25 7.44
N PRO A 949 -0.88 -27.35 7.98
CA PRO A 949 -0.90 -28.62 7.29
C PRO A 949 -2.35 -29.07 7.01
N PRO A 950 -2.61 -29.83 5.92
CA PRO A 950 -3.97 -30.25 5.54
C PRO A 950 -4.75 -30.92 6.67
N GLU A 951 -4.08 -31.66 7.53
CA GLU A 951 -4.66 -32.37 8.68
C GLU A 951 -5.28 -31.42 9.73
N ALA A 952 -4.88 -30.14 9.72
CA ALA A 952 -5.49 -29.13 10.60
C ALA A 952 -6.96 -28.84 10.25
N PHE A 953 -7.42 -29.25 9.04
CA PHE A 953 -8.79 -29.09 8.55
C PHE A 953 -9.59 -30.41 8.62
N GLU A 954 -8.99 -31.51 9.07
CA GLU A 954 -9.68 -32.78 9.31
C GLU A 954 -10.45 -32.71 10.65
N SER A 955 -11.76 -32.66 10.59
CA SER A 955 -12.67 -32.65 11.74
C SER A 955 -13.07 -34.01 12.20
#